data_318c783dbb8b7b4613fa7d92d9cb60ce
#
_entry.id   318c783dbb8b7b4613fa7d92d9cb60ce
#
_cell.length_a   1.000
_cell.length_b   1.000
_cell.length_c   1.000
_cell.angle_alpha   90.00
_cell.angle_beta   90.00
_cell.angle_gamma   90.00
#
_symmetry.space_group_name_H-M   'P 1'
#
loop_
_entity.id
_entity.type
_entity.pdbx_description
1 polymer ?
#
loop_
_entity_poly.entity_id
_entity_poly.type
_entity_poly.pdbx_seq_one_letter_code
_entity_poly.pdbx_strand_id
1 'polypeptide(L)'
;MAPKAAKQVLPPNPPADETRTLPLAYTSFHPPPFVNAKNVSSSYLKTEAQTWVSRSHRPTKRPKTGDDGDDDDDPASRRLVIHIGSEAIRLGRATDLYPTVVPHVLARQLPHPRAQPARPHATEAQLEMLRAELRSIMRQYKLRPVSNGWQSANSYNSSVEPEPVAAHNDVYHVGFVDEGDASVVVGHEALRLASLSRPSAWRLFSPWTRGMLNVTGYAAEYGDACIEALLGDVQRILTHAISSAPSKASGPADAADDAGLGIPTSEYGDYAVLLLVPDSFSRSDLRALGHVLLRYMGFSALHVQTEGLCATFGAGLSAACVVDVGATSIGISCVEEGLVLPETRVALSYGGQDMSRFFGDVLRGSSFPYTDLQEARLADAQLLQDLKERFVTLQPSQVGLNLYDFMVRLPGETARKYALRLYDEPILAGLMLFHPDVAAPPPMPRRPLTCAQPAPAEEADEPEPTAVLAAANASLGGDEAVELCASAVLDMAPTLAMLGCVSRRLSPQVAALVDMRADEASEEAPRAAPTIPQTSAMATQAAKCASAAAQAAQDGIDVVQAASVTPLDHAVFRSLLASTGTVDGSFAHGGEERLRRLANNIVCTGGAARIPGLSEALEARVSMLLAEHYAPADGAPGAPTTAPQAVVIPPPRNLDPASLAWKGLAVMAHLDAMQELWIQASDWDTLGYRALKEKSLFL
;
A
#
# COMPACT_ATOMS: atom_id res chain seq x y z
N MET A 1 34.73 11.53 60.33
CA MET A 1 35.39 12.08 59.13
C MET A 1 34.83 11.35 57.92
N ALA A 2 33.92 12.00 57.20
CA ALA A 2 33.33 11.48 55.99
C ALA A 2 34.17 11.91 54.78
N PRO A 3 34.41 11.05 53.75
CA PRO A 3 35.21 11.43 52.62
C PRO A 3 34.42 12.38 51.68
N LYS A 4 35.10 13.43 51.25
CA LYS A 4 34.60 14.44 50.31
C LYS A 4 34.36 13.79 48.94
N ALA A 5 33.14 13.98 48.40
CA ALA A 5 32.79 13.61 47.04
C ALA A 5 33.64 14.42 46.03
N ALA A 6 34.26 13.70 45.07
CA ALA A 6 34.99 14.32 43.97
C ALA A 6 34.01 15.00 43.02
N LYS A 7 34.27 16.26 42.71
CA LYS A 7 33.55 17.00 41.66
C LYS A 7 33.86 16.37 40.31
N GLN A 8 32.88 15.82 39.64
CA GLN A 8 32.95 15.48 38.20
C GLN A 8 33.08 16.80 37.41
N VAL A 9 34.19 16.95 36.72
CA VAL A 9 34.42 18.02 35.76
C VAL A 9 33.71 17.59 34.47
N LEU A 10 32.67 18.31 34.10
CA LEU A 10 32.03 18.17 32.80
C LEU A 10 32.99 18.56 31.67
N PRO A 11 33.03 17.81 30.57
CA PRO A 11 33.85 18.20 29.43
C PRO A 11 33.35 19.51 28.80
N PRO A 12 34.25 20.32 28.20
CA PRO A 12 33.90 21.62 27.63
C PRO A 12 32.91 21.43 26.44
N ASN A 13 31.95 22.34 26.34
CA ASN A 13 31.01 22.39 25.22
C ASN A 13 31.77 22.47 23.86
N PRO A 14 31.37 21.72 22.86
CA PRO A 14 31.93 21.84 21.50
C PRO A 14 31.57 23.23 20.90
N PRO A 15 32.40 23.73 19.97
CA PRO A 15 32.21 25.03 19.35
C PRO A 15 30.90 25.10 18.55
N ALA A 16 30.32 26.31 18.48
CA ALA A 16 28.95 26.59 18.05
C ALA A 16 28.70 26.55 16.53
N ASP A 17 29.57 25.97 15.72
CA ASP A 17 29.51 26.05 14.26
C ASP A 17 29.47 24.69 13.51
N GLU A 18 29.02 23.64 14.18
CA GLU A 18 28.70 22.42 13.45
C GLU A 18 27.18 22.32 13.28
N THR A 19 26.76 22.29 12.03
CA THR A 19 25.39 22.00 11.57
C THR A 19 24.78 20.91 12.45
N ARG A 20 23.86 21.32 13.32
CA ARG A 20 23.10 20.41 14.16
C ARG A 20 22.16 19.58 13.31
N THR A 21 22.65 18.50 12.74
CA THR A 21 21.87 17.29 12.73
C THR A 21 21.63 16.97 14.20
N LEU A 22 20.39 17.08 14.69
CA LEU A 22 20.02 16.56 16.00
C LEU A 22 20.45 15.10 15.99
N PRO A 23 21.50 14.69 16.72
CA PRO A 23 21.68 13.29 16.95
C PRO A 23 20.47 12.91 17.78
N LEU A 24 19.55 12.14 17.22
CA LEU A 24 18.69 11.31 18.00
C LEU A 24 19.64 10.52 18.90
N ALA A 25 19.77 10.95 20.15
CA ALA A 25 20.49 10.18 21.14
C ALA A 25 19.69 8.92 21.32
N TYR A 26 20.02 7.90 20.53
CA TYR A 26 19.64 6.55 20.86
C TYR A 26 20.32 6.27 22.18
N THR A 27 19.58 6.38 23.27
CA THR A 27 19.94 5.69 24.48
C THR A 27 20.03 4.24 24.05
N SER A 28 21.25 3.72 23.96
CA SER A 28 21.48 2.29 23.80
C SER A 28 20.85 1.66 25.04
N PHE A 29 19.62 1.17 24.89
CA PHE A 29 19.04 0.28 25.87
C PHE A 29 19.91 -0.99 25.79
N HIS A 30 20.78 -1.16 26.74
CA HIS A 30 21.28 -2.52 27.00
C HIS A 30 20.02 -3.35 27.28
N PRO A 31 19.75 -4.40 26.49
CA PRO A 31 18.66 -5.31 26.82
C PRO A 31 18.90 -5.73 28.27
N PRO A 32 17.87 -5.68 29.14
CA PRO A 32 18.02 -6.10 30.52
C PRO A 32 18.63 -7.51 30.49
N PRO A 33 19.67 -7.80 31.27
CA PRO A 33 20.26 -9.13 31.28
C PRO A 33 19.14 -10.11 31.56
N PHE A 34 18.98 -11.13 30.72
CA PHE A 34 17.97 -12.16 30.91
C PHE A 34 18.14 -12.74 32.30
N VAL A 35 17.17 -12.46 33.18
CA VAL A 35 17.24 -12.69 34.61
C VAL A 35 17.37 -14.16 34.98
N ASN A 36 17.22 -15.08 34.07
CA ASN A 36 17.59 -16.47 34.30
C ASN A 36 17.44 -17.31 33.01
N ALA A 37 18.52 -17.61 32.32
CA ALA A 37 18.54 -18.56 31.21
C ALA A 37 18.05 -19.97 31.60
N LYS A 38 17.90 -20.25 32.89
CA LYS A 38 17.41 -21.55 33.40
C LYS A 38 15.89 -21.62 33.57
N ASN A 39 15.19 -20.48 33.61
CA ASN A 39 13.74 -20.45 33.82
C ASN A 39 12.93 -20.10 32.57
N VAL A 40 13.59 -19.77 31.48
CA VAL A 40 12.93 -19.70 30.18
C VAL A 40 12.82 -21.14 29.71
N SER A 41 11.67 -21.74 29.91
CA SER A 41 11.40 -23.06 29.36
C SER A 41 11.63 -22.97 27.86
N SER A 42 12.70 -23.62 27.40
CA SER A 42 13.21 -23.52 26.02
C SER A 42 12.24 -24.06 24.97
N SER A 43 11.10 -24.58 25.38
CA SER A 43 10.06 -25.11 24.52
C SER A 43 9.15 -24.05 23.87
N TYR A 44 9.06 -22.85 24.43
CA TYR A 44 8.22 -21.78 23.86
C TYR A 44 8.92 -20.86 22.86
N LEU A 45 10.26 -20.86 22.83
CA LEU A 45 11.05 -20.01 21.92
C LEU A 45 11.73 -20.78 20.79
N LYS A 46 11.59 -22.09 20.76
CA LYS A 46 12.09 -22.92 19.67
C LYS A 46 10.92 -23.50 18.89
N THR A 47 10.33 -22.71 18.02
CA THR A 47 9.68 -23.32 16.86
C THR A 47 10.75 -24.04 16.05
N GLU A 48 10.46 -25.26 15.58
CA GLU A 48 11.39 -26.04 14.76
C GLU A 48 11.96 -25.25 13.59
N ALA A 49 11.21 -24.29 13.04
CA ALA A 49 11.64 -23.33 12.03
C ALA A 49 12.84 -22.45 12.48
N GLN A 50 12.91 -22.02 13.75
CA GLN A 50 14.05 -21.24 14.24
C GLN A 50 15.31 -22.09 14.47
N THR A 51 15.17 -23.38 14.69
CA THR A 51 16.31 -24.29 14.75
C THR A 51 16.87 -24.64 13.36
N TRP A 52 16.05 -24.49 12.31
CA TRP A 52 16.48 -24.70 10.93
C TRP A 52 17.41 -23.60 10.44
N VAL A 53 17.04 -22.34 10.65
CA VAL A 53 17.86 -21.18 10.27
C VAL A 53 19.22 -21.16 10.96
N SER A 54 19.30 -21.64 12.22
CA SER A 54 20.57 -21.64 12.94
C SER A 54 21.48 -22.85 12.62
N ARG A 55 20.99 -23.88 11.90
CA ARG A 55 21.83 -25.05 11.52
C ARG A 55 22.47 -24.92 10.14
N SER A 56 21.85 -24.22 9.20
CA SER A 56 22.41 -23.98 7.86
C SER A 56 23.53 -22.93 7.84
N HIS A 57 23.56 -22.02 8.81
CA HIS A 57 24.59 -20.99 8.93
C HIS A 57 25.48 -21.18 10.17
N ARG A 58 26.09 -22.35 10.34
CA ARG A 58 27.31 -22.45 11.14
C ARG A 58 28.45 -22.04 10.23
N PRO A 59 29.03 -20.83 10.37
CA PRO A 59 30.26 -20.54 9.66
C PRO A 59 31.32 -21.53 10.17
N THR A 60 31.73 -22.43 9.31
CA THR A 60 33.00 -23.13 9.50
C THR A 60 34.03 -22.03 9.64
N LYS A 61 34.63 -21.93 10.85
CA LYS A 61 35.75 -21.02 11.09
C LYS A 61 36.87 -21.38 10.10
N ARG A 62 36.89 -20.71 8.96
CA ARG A 62 38.08 -20.63 8.12
C ARG A 62 39.09 -19.74 8.84
N PRO A 63 40.37 -20.11 8.87
CA PRO A 63 41.44 -19.26 9.41
C PRO A 63 41.45 -17.95 8.59
N LYS A 64 41.45 -16.82 9.29
CA LYS A 64 41.68 -15.49 8.69
C LYS A 64 43.07 -15.48 8.08
N THR A 65 43.15 -15.64 6.79
CA THR A 65 44.23 -15.08 5.98
C THR A 65 43.65 -13.82 5.35
N GLY A 66 44.25 -12.68 5.68
CA GLY A 66 43.78 -11.39 5.19
C GLY A 66 43.87 -11.32 3.69
N ASP A 67 42.74 -11.03 3.11
CA ASP A 67 42.59 -10.34 1.84
C ASP A 67 41.18 -9.74 1.83
N ASP A 68 41.08 -8.46 1.57
CA ASP A 68 39.82 -7.73 1.40
C ASP A 68 39.23 -8.12 0.02
N GLY A 69 38.58 -9.27 -0.06
CA GLY A 69 38.04 -9.82 -1.29
C GLY A 69 36.59 -10.30 -1.11
N ASP A 70 35.72 -9.59 -1.77
CA ASP A 70 34.40 -9.95 -2.29
C ASP A 70 33.36 -10.56 -1.33
N ASP A 71 32.48 -9.68 -0.83
CA ASP A 71 31.10 -10.01 -0.40
C ASP A 71 30.19 -10.43 -1.58
N ASP A 72 30.72 -10.63 -2.79
CA ASP A 72 30.00 -10.91 -4.03
C ASP A 72 29.55 -12.38 -4.20
N ASP A 73 29.90 -13.27 -3.29
CA ASP A 73 29.62 -14.71 -3.41
C ASP A 73 28.28 -15.17 -2.77
N ASP A 74 27.51 -14.26 -2.13
CA ASP A 74 26.19 -14.62 -1.62
C ASP A 74 25.16 -14.59 -2.77
N PRO A 75 24.51 -15.73 -3.12
CA PRO A 75 23.47 -15.74 -4.15
C PRO A 75 22.35 -14.73 -3.91
N ALA A 76 22.12 -14.30 -2.67
CA ALA A 76 21.15 -13.29 -2.32
C ALA A 76 21.54 -11.88 -2.78
N SER A 77 22.82 -11.59 -2.99
CA SER A 77 23.31 -10.30 -3.51
C SER A 77 22.88 -10.06 -4.95
N ARG A 78 22.61 -11.14 -5.72
CA ARG A 78 22.11 -11.10 -7.10
C ARG A 78 20.59 -11.23 -7.21
N ARG A 79 19.85 -11.11 -6.10
CA ARG A 79 18.39 -11.10 -6.07
C ARG A 79 17.89 -9.69 -5.81
N LEU A 80 17.14 -9.14 -6.78
CA LEU A 80 16.53 -7.81 -6.68
C LEU A 80 15.10 -7.93 -6.18
N VAL A 81 14.76 -7.20 -5.15
CA VAL A 81 13.40 -7.10 -4.63
C VAL A 81 12.78 -5.80 -5.11
N ILE A 82 11.70 -5.88 -5.86
CA ILE A 82 10.99 -4.73 -6.44
C ILE A 82 9.56 -4.71 -5.91
N HIS A 83 9.19 -3.63 -5.24
CA HIS A 83 7.84 -3.34 -4.80
C HIS A 83 7.29 -2.15 -5.58
N ILE A 84 6.29 -2.39 -6.40
CA ILE A 84 5.67 -1.39 -7.27
C ILE A 84 4.52 -0.72 -6.52
N GLY A 85 4.73 0.50 -6.02
CA GLY A 85 3.67 1.33 -5.43
C GLY A 85 3.17 2.41 -6.38
N SER A 86 2.03 3.02 -6.06
CA SER A 86 1.45 4.10 -6.90
C SER A 86 2.20 5.42 -6.80
N GLU A 87 2.85 5.70 -5.66
CA GLU A 87 3.61 6.93 -5.43
C GLU A 87 5.10 6.70 -5.67
N ALA A 88 5.62 5.57 -5.21
CA ALA A 88 7.04 5.24 -5.32
C ALA A 88 7.25 3.74 -5.53
N ILE A 89 8.32 3.42 -6.24
CA ILE A 89 8.88 2.08 -6.33
C ILE A 89 9.92 1.93 -5.20
N ARG A 90 9.85 0.83 -4.48
CA ARG A 90 10.86 0.44 -3.49
C ARG A 90 11.65 -0.73 -4.05
N LEU A 91 12.94 -0.55 -4.19
CA LEU A 91 13.80 -1.56 -4.78
C LEU A 91 15.12 -1.69 -4.01
N GLY A 92 15.73 -2.84 -4.08
CA GLY A 92 17.00 -3.13 -3.42
C GLY A 92 17.42 -4.56 -3.64
N ARG A 93 18.63 -4.89 -3.20
CA ARG A 93 19.10 -6.28 -3.15
C ARG A 93 18.45 -6.97 -1.96
N ALA A 94 18.26 -8.28 -2.03
CA ALA A 94 17.70 -9.04 -0.90
C ALA A 94 18.56 -8.93 0.38
N THR A 95 19.84 -8.61 0.24
CA THR A 95 20.79 -8.37 1.34
C THR A 95 20.66 -6.98 1.97
N ASP A 96 19.97 -6.06 1.33
CA ASP A 96 19.88 -4.68 1.81
C ASP A 96 18.99 -4.57 3.06
N LEU A 97 19.36 -3.67 3.97
CA LEU A 97 18.58 -3.41 5.18
C LEU A 97 17.30 -2.62 4.88
N TYR A 98 17.40 -1.66 3.97
CA TYR A 98 16.33 -0.76 3.57
C TYR A 98 16.26 -0.65 2.06
N PRO A 99 15.08 -0.50 1.47
CA PRO A 99 14.94 -0.27 0.05
C PRO A 99 15.38 1.15 -0.35
N THR A 100 15.88 1.28 -1.55
CA THR A 100 15.93 2.57 -2.27
C THR A 100 14.51 2.92 -2.72
N VAL A 101 14.11 4.18 -2.55
CA VAL A 101 12.77 4.66 -2.87
C VAL A 101 12.88 5.64 -4.05
N VAL A 102 12.22 5.33 -5.15
CA VAL A 102 12.20 6.16 -6.37
C VAL A 102 10.76 6.51 -6.71
N PRO A 103 10.41 7.79 -6.96
CA PRO A 103 9.06 8.18 -7.36
C PRO A 103 8.61 7.44 -8.61
N HIS A 104 7.40 6.85 -8.58
CA HIS A 104 6.85 6.09 -9.69
C HIS A 104 6.12 7.01 -10.68
N VAL A 105 6.84 8.00 -11.17
CA VAL A 105 6.32 9.01 -12.07
C VAL A 105 7.32 9.36 -13.15
N LEU A 106 6.80 9.83 -14.26
CA LEU A 106 7.58 10.48 -15.30
C LEU A 106 6.83 11.68 -15.86
N ALA A 107 7.57 12.70 -16.29
CA ALA A 107 7.04 13.86 -16.99
C ALA A 107 7.32 13.72 -18.49
N ARG A 108 6.34 14.03 -19.31
CA ARG A 108 6.43 13.96 -20.77
C ARG A 108 5.83 15.20 -21.41
N GLN A 109 6.48 15.68 -22.44
CA GLN A 109 5.96 16.77 -23.27
C GLN A 109 4.95 16.21 -24.29
N LEU A 110 3.72 16.75 -24.27
CA LEU A 110 2.65 16.36 -25.17
C LEU A 110 2.35 17.49 -26.16
N PRO A 111 2.09 17.18 -27.45
CA PRO A 111 1.71 18.21 -28.44
C PRO A 111 0.41 18.91 -28.08
N HIS A 112 -0.57 18.18 -27.54
CA HIS A 112 -1.91 18.67 -27.20
C HIS A 112 -2.40 18.08 -25.87
N PRO A 113 -1.93 18.60 -24.71
CA PRO A 113 -2.34 18.07 -23.42
C PRO A 113 -3.82 18.34 -23.16
N ARG A 114 -4.57 17.31 -22.77
CA ARG A 114 -5.98 17.45 -22.41
C ARG A 114 -6.12 18.06 -21.00
N ALA A 115 -7.15 18.90 -20.83
CA ALA A 115 -7.48 19.40 -19.50
C ALA A 115 -8.00 18.26 -18.63
N GLN A 116 -7.50 18.17 -17.40
CA GLN A 116 -8.04 17.23 -16.43
C GLN A 116 -9.42 17.70 -15.95
N PRO A 117 -10.40 16.80 -15.83
CA PRO A 117 -11.71 17.15 -15.31
C PRO A 117 -11.58 17.63 -13.86
N ALA A 118 -12.28 18.70 -13.51
CA ALA A 118 -12.39 19.15 -12.14
C ALA A 118 -13.15 18.11 -11.30
N ARG A 119 -12.60 17.76 -10.13
CA ARG A 119 -13.32 16.91 -9.17
C ARG A 119 -14.32 17.74 -8.34
N PRO A 120 -15.36 17.11 -7.81
CA PRO A 120 -16.22 17.77 -6.82
C PRO A 120 -15.43 17.99 -5.52
N HIS A 121 -15.61 19.16 -4.91
CA HIS A 121 -15.09 19.44 -3.58
C HIS A 121 -16.06 18.96 -2.50
N ALA A 122 -15.55 18.74 -1.28
CA ALA A 122 -16.37 18.39 -0.14
C ALA A 122 -17.39 19.50 0.19
N THR A 123 -18.63 19.11 0.45
CA THR A 123 -19.70 20.04 0.81
C THR A 123 -19.64 20.38 2.30
N GLU A 124 -20.13 21.58 2.66
CA GLU A 124 -20.21 21.99 4.08
C GLU A 124 -21.03 21.01 4.94
N ALA A 125 -22.07 20.40 4.37
CA ALA A 125 -22.86 19.38 5.05
C ALA A 125 -22.03 18.12 5.41
N GLN A 126 -21.14 17.69 4.52
CA GLN A 126 -20.23 16.58 4.76
C GLN A 126 -19.20 16.92 5.84
N LEU A 127 -18.64 18.13 5.82
CA LEU A 127 -17.70 18.59 6.85
C LEU A 127 -18.37 18.67 8.22
N GLU A 128 -19.62 19.18 8.29
CA GLU A 128 -20.35 19.24 9.56
C GLU A 128 -20.72 17.85 10.10
N MET A 129 -21.00 16.87 9.23
CA MET A 129 -21.16 15.48 9.62
C MET A 129 -19.88 14.95 10.31
N LEU A 130 -18.71 15.16 9.71
CA LEU A 130 -17.44 14.74 10.30
C LEU A 130 -17.16 15.46 11.63
N ARG A 131 -17.46 16.75 11.73
CA ARG A 131 -17.35 17.50 12.98
C ARG A 131 -18.30 16.98 14.08
N ALA A 132 -19.51 16.55 13.69
CA ALA A 132 -20.45 15.93 14.63
C ALA A 132 -19.92 14.61 15.17
N GLU A 133 -19.31 13.79 14.32
CA GLU A 133 -18.65 12.56 14.74
C GLU A 133 -17.45 12.84 15.64
N LEU A 134 -16.57 13.77 15.26
CA LEU A 134 -15.43 14.18 16.11
C LEU A 134 -15.90 14.62 17.50
N ARG A 135 -16.97 15.42 17.58
CA ARG A 135 -17.57 15.79 18.87
C ARG A 135 -18.06 14.58 19.68
N SER A 136 -18.53 13.53 19.01
CA SER A 136 -18.92 12.28 19.66
C SER A 136 -17.70 11.54 20.21
N ILE A 137 -16.65 11.40 19.39
CA ILE A 137 -15.38 10.78 19.79
C ILE A 137 -14.77 11.54 20.98
N MET A 138 -14.68 12.88 20.92
CA MET A 138 -14.16 13.69 22.02
C MET A 138 -14.94 13.49 23.33
N ARG A 139 -16.27 13.33 23.25
CA ARG A 139 -17.09 13.04 24.45
C ARG A 139 -16.77 11.68 25.06
N GLN A 140 -16.55 10.65 24.24
CA GLN A 140 -16.15 9.32 24.72
C GLN A 140 -14.83 9.37 25.48
N TYR A 141 -13.85 10.15 24.99
CA TYR A 141 -12.56 10.37 25.64
C TYR A 141 -12.58 11.44 26.73
N LYS A 142 -13.77 12.01 27.07
CA LYS A 142 -13.93 13.10 28.05
C LYS A 142 -13.09 14.35 27.75
N LEU A 143 -12.79 14.57 26.47
CA LEU A 143 -12.09 15.76 26.00
C LEU A 143 -13.04 16.93 25.85
N ARG A 144 -12.60 18.13 26.21
CA ARG A 144 -13.40 19.37 26.07
C ARG A 144 -12.95 20.12 24.81
N PRO A 145 -13.85 20.35 23.83
CA PRO A 145 -13.53 21.19 22.70
C PRO A 145 -13.26 22.63 23.13
N VAL A 146 -12.38 23.32 22.42
CA VAL A 146 -12.15 24.75 22.62
C VAL A 146 -13.36 25.53 22.13
N SER A 147 -13.91 26.41 22.98
CA SER A 147 -15.03 27.27 22.58
C SER A 147 -14.59 28.16 21.44
N ASN A 148 -15.39 28.20 20.35
CA ASN A 148 -15.10 29.00 19.16
C ASN A 148 -13.73 28.72 18.51
N GLY A 149 -13.17 27.50 18.68
CA GLY A 149 -11.86 27.11 18.14
C GLY A 149 -11.74 27.36 16.65
N TRP A 150 -12.70 26.85 15.86
CA TRP A 150 -12.76 27.05 14.42
C TRP A 150 -12.83 28.52 14.00
N GLN A 151 -13.69 29.32 14.65
CA GLN A 151 -13.81 30.77 14.36
C GLN A 151 -12.52 31.52 14.67
N SER A 152 -11.84 31.16 15.78
CA SER A 152 -10.56 31.76 16.15
C SER A 152 -9.45 31.39 15.15
N ALA A 153 -9.43 30.17 14.65
CA ALA A 153 -8.50 29.74 13.62
C ALA A 153 -8.72 30.52 12.31
N ASN A 154 -9.96 30.57 11.84
CA ASN A 154 -10.33 31.28 10.60
C ASN A 154 -10.03 32.78 10.67
N SER A 155 -10.36 33.44 11.79
CA SER A 155 -10.08 34.86 11.97
C SER A 155 -8.58 35.15 11.94
N TYR A 156 -7.78 34.27 12.52
CA TYR A 156 -6.32 34.39 12.48
C TYR A 156 -5.81 34.17 11.04
N ASN A 157 -6.19 33.08 10.40
CA ASN A 157 -5.71 32.67 9.07
C ASN A 157 -6.03 33.72 8.01
N SER A 158 -7.21 34.35 8.09
CA SER A 158 -7.60 35.43 7.15
C SER A 158 -6.80 36.72 7.30
N SER A 159 -6.08 36.92 8.40
CA SER A 159 -5.25 38.10 8.68
C SER A 159 -3.74 37.88 8.42
N VAL A 160 -3.35 36.65 8.04
CA VAL A 160 -1.93 36.31 7.83
C VAL A 160 -1.42 36.88 6.51
N GLU A 161 -0.32 37.61 6.56
CA GLU A 161 0.43 38.08 5.40
C GLU A 161 1.65 37.16 5.18
N PRO A 162 2.00 36.84 3.90
CA PRO A 162 3.18 36.04 3.60
C PRO A 162 4.48 36.78 3.88
N GLU A 163 5.43 36.09 4.50
CA GLU A 163 6.78 36.56 4.70
C GLU A 163 7.69 36.01 3.58
N PRO A 164 8.35 36.86 2.77
CA PRO A 164 9.29 36.38 1.76
C PRO A 164 10.56 35.86 2.41
N VAL A 165 10.98 34.67 2.01
CA VAL A 165 12.20 34.02 2.52
C VAL A 165 13.24 33.95 1.41
N ALA A 166 14.42 34.52 1.65
CA ALA A 166 15.52 34.44 0.69
C ALA A 166 16.03 32.99 0.58
N ALA A 167 16.44 32.59 -0.64
CA ALA A 167 16.84 31.21 -0.94
C ALA A 167 17.94 30.66 0.00
N HIS A 168 18.87 31.51 0.45
CA HIS A 168 19.94 31.12 1.39
C HIS A 168 19.44 30.85 2.84
N ASN A 169 18.25 31.30 3.17
CA ASN A 169 17.61 31.05 4.48
C ASN A 169 16.59 29.90 4.44
N ASP A 170 16.31 29.35 3.26
CA ASP A 170 15.42 28.19 3.10
C ASP A 170 16.23 26.90 3.23
N VAL A 171 16.15 26.26 4.38
CA VAL A 171 16.85 24.99 4.68
C VAL A 171 16.38 23.85 3.74
N TYR A 172 15.14 23.92 3.27
CA TYR A 172 14.54 22.95 2.35
C TYR A 172 14.32 23.56 0.97
N HIS A 173 15.31 24.33 0.50
CA HIS A 173 15.26 24.92 -0.84
C HIS A 173 15.08 23.82 -1.90
N VAL A 174 14.08 23.98 -2.77
CA VAL A 174 13.84 23.07 -3.90
C VAL A 174 14.52 23.64 -5.13
N GLY A 175 15.53 22.94 -5.63
CA GLY A 175 16.14 23.23 -6.92
C GLY A 175 15.21 22.77 -8.04
N PHE A 176 14.37 23.68 -8.56
CA PHE A 176 13.56 23.38 -9.75
C PHE A 176 14.47 23.19 -10.96
N VAL A 177 14.12 22.19 -11.78
CA VAL A 177 14.82 21.87 -13.02
C VAL A 177 14.07 22.54 -14.17
N ASP A 178 14.80 23.26 -15.02
CA ASP A 178 14.23 23.82 -16.23
C ASP A 178 14.18 22.78 -17.36
N GLU A 179 13.36 23.05 -18.37
CA GLU A 179 13.23 22.21 -19.55
C GLU A 179 14.59 22.10 -20.26
N GLY A 180 15.16 20.89 -20.29
CA GLY A 180 16.29 20.56 -21.15
C GLY A 180 15.83 20.10 -22.52
N ASP A 181 16.74 19.55 -23.34
CA ASP A 181 16.43 18.95 -24.64
C ASP A 181 15.67 17.62 -24.53
N ALA A 182 15.49 17.08 -23.33
CA ALA A 182 14.83 15.81 -23.10
C ALA A 182 13.30 15.95 -23.19
N SER A 183 12.66 15.12 -24.01
CA SER A 183 11.19 15.06 -24.12
C SER A 183 10.54 14.26 -22.99
N VAL A 184 11.32 13.56 -22.17
CA VAL A 184 10.87 12.72 -21.05
C VAL A 184 11.84 12.85 -19.88
N VAL A 185 11.32 13.07 -18.69
CA VAL A 185 12.06 13.17 -17.43
C VAL A 185 11.45 12.19 -16.42
N VAL A 186 12.27 11.50 -15.60
CA VAL A 186 11.85 10.39 -14.74
C VAL A 186 12.13 10.69 -13.27
N GLY A 187 11.31 10.15 -12.37
CA GLY A 187 11.58 10.10 -10.94
C GLY A 187 11.60 11.47 -10.26
N HIS A 188 12.60 11.72 -9.44
CA HIS A 188 12.74 12.95 -8.66
C HIS A 188 12.92 14.19 -9.53
N GLU A 189 13.64 14.08 -10.65
CA GLU A 189 13.77 15.18 -11.60
C GLU A 189 12.41 15.59 -12.18
N ALA A 190 11.54 14.61 -12.51
CA ALA A 190 10.19 14.89 -12.99
C ALA A 190 9.36 15.65 -11.95
N LEU A 191 9.52 15.34 -10.66
CA LEU A 191 8.82 16.04 -9.58
C LEU A 191 9.34 17.46 -9.33
N ARG A 192 10.56 17.78 -9.79
CA ARG A 192 11.16 19.12 -9.69
C ARG A 192 11.05 19.94 -10.98
N LEU A 193 10.41 19.39 -12.03
CA LEU A 193 10.29 20.09 -13.31
C LEU A 193 9.41 21.33 -13.18
N ALA A 194 9.99 22.51 -13.42
CA ALA A 194 9.34 23.81 -13.28
C ALA A 194 8.08 23.93 -14.13
N SER A 195 8.09 23.35 -15.33
CA SER A 195 7.00 23.36 -16.29
C SER A 195 5.71 22.67 -15.82
N LEU A 196 5.79 21.72 -14.89
CA LEU A 196 4.60 21.08 -14.30
C LEU A 196 3.86 21.96 -13.30
N SER A 197 4.51 23.04 -12.85
CA SER A 197 3.89 24.03 -11.97
C SER A 197 3.43 25.30 -12.72
N ARG A 198 3.49 25.30 -14.03
CA ARG A 198 3.04 26.37 -14.93
C ARG A 198 2.19 25.80 -16.05
N PRO A 199 1.32 26.59 -16.69
CA PRO A 199 0.63 26.18 -17.91
C PRO A 199 1.67 25.81 -18.99
N SER A 200 1.77 24.54 -19.33
CA SER A 200 2.79 24.03 -20.27
C SER A 200 2.27 22.80 -21.03
N ALA A 201 3.05 22.37 -22.02
CA ALA A 201 2.80 21.12 -22.74
C ALA A 201 3.22 19.86 -21.93
N TRP A 202 3.84 20.03 -20.79
CA TRP A 202 4.29 18.92 -19.95
C TRP A 202 3.15 18.35 -19.12
N ARG A 203 3.16 17.01 -18.98
CA ARG A 203 2.22 16.24 -18.13
C ARG A 203 3.00 15.23 -17.32
N LEU A 204 2.56 15.07 -16.07
CA LEU A 204 3.02 14.02 -15.18
C LEU A 204 2.18 12.76 -15.40
N PHE A 205 2.85 11.64 -15.61
CA PHE A 205 2.25 10.32 -15.74
C PHE A 205 2.67 9.44 -14.59
N SER A 206 1.72 8.70 -14.04
CA SER A 206 1.96 7.63 -13.09
C SER A 206 1.50 6.32 -13.74
N PRO A 207 2.42 5.42 -14.12
CA PRO A 207 2.06 4.17 -14.78
C PRO A 207 1.27 3.21 -13.90
N TRP A 208 1.31 3.39 -12.57
CA TRP A 208 0.66 2.53 -11.60
C TRP A 208 -0.31 3.32 -10.74
N THR A 209 -1.54 2.89 -10.66
CA THR A 209 -2.56 3.52 -9.82
C THR A 209 -3.56 2.47 -9.32
N ARG A 210 -4.04 2.63 -8.10
CA ARG A 210 -5.03 1.72 -7.48
C ARG A 210 -4.67 0.24 -7.52
N GLY A 211 -3.38 -0.06 -7.37
CA GLY A 211 -2.89 -1.43 -7.37
C GLY A 211 -2.81 -2.09 -8.76
N MET A 212 -2.91 -1.30 -9.85
CA MET A 212 -2.89 -1.81 -11.22
C MET A 212 -2.20 -0.85 -12.19
N LEU A 213 -1.91 -1.34 -13.40
CA LEU A 213 -1.42 -0.51 -14.50
C LEU A 213 -2.47 0.54 -14.90
N ASN A 214 -2.04 1.79 -15.04
CA ASN A 214 -2.91 2.95 -15.31
C ASN A 214 -3.32 3.05 -16.78
N VAL A 215 -3.95 2.02 -17.31
CA VAL A 215 -4.39 1.95 -18.71
C VAL A 215 -5.35 3.09 -19.04
N THR A 216 -6.29 3.40 -18.13
CA THR A 216 -7.30 4.43 -18.37
C THR A 216 -6.70 5.84 -18.46
N GLY A 217 -5.71 6.16 -17.62
CA GLY A 217 -4.98 7.43 -17.68
C GLY A 217 -4.20 7.60 -18.97
N TYR A 218 -3.55 6.53 -19.43
CA TYR A 218 -2.81 6.54 -20.69
C TYR A 218 -3.73 6.54 -21.92
N ALA A 219 -4.84 5.79 -21.88
CA ALA A 219 -5.81 5.79 -22.98
C ALA A 219 -6.43 7.16 -23.24
N ALA A 220 -6.59 7.97 -22.19
CA ALA A 220 -7.08 9.33 -22.32
C ALA A 220 -6.17 10.22 -23.17
N GLU A 221 -4.86 10.01 -23.17
CA GLU A 221 -3.88 10.84 -23.88
C GLU A 221 -3.37 10.17 -25.17
N TYR A 222 -3.15 8.84 -25.16
CA TYR A 222 -2.52 8.09 -26.25
C TYR A 222 -3.49 7.28 -27.11
N GLY A 223 -4.78 7.16 -26.71
CA GLY A 223 -5.75 6.35 -27.45
C GLY A 223 -5.27 4.89 -27.58
N ASP A 224 -5.21 4.39 -28.79
CA ASP A 224 -4.86 2.99 -29.09
C ASP A 224 -3.39 2.62 -28.76
N ALA A 225 -2.49 3.59 -28.76
CA ALA A 225 -1.07 3.38 -28.40
C ALA A 225 -0.81 3.41 -26.87
N CYS A 226 -1.86 3.35 -26.05
CA CYS A 226 -1.75 3.53 -24.61
C CYS A 226 -0.91 2.45 -23.90
N ILE A 227 -1.02 1.18 -24.35
CA ILE A 227 -0.29 0.06 -23.72
C ILE A 227 1.21 0.17 -23.99
N GLU A 228 1.60 0.46 -25.23
CA GLU A 228 3.01 0.62 -25.58
C GLU A 228 3.66 1.77 -24.82
N ALA A 229 2.97 2.92 -24.77
CA ALA A 229 3.42 4.07 -24.00
C ALA A 229 3.56 3.73 -22.50
N LEU A 230 2.56 3.05 -21.94
CA LEU A 230 2.52 2.64 -20.54
C LEU A 230 3.66 1.68 -20.18
N LEU A 231 3.80 0.59 -20.92
CA LEU A 231 4.85 -0.42 -20.65
C LEU A 231 6.25 0.13 -20.92
N GLY A 232 6.40 0.97 -21.96
CA GLY A 232 7.65 1.67 -22.22
C GLY A 232 8.04 2.62 -21.09
N ASP A 233 7.05 3.26 -20.44
CA ASP A 233 7.30 4.14 -19.31
C ASP A 233 7.62 3.35 -18.03
N VAL A 234 6.95 2.21 -17.79
CA VAL A 234 7.33 1.27 -16.70
C VAL A 234 8.78 0.83 -16.86
N GLN A 235 9.15 0.39 -18.07
CA GLN A 235 10.54 -0.02 -18.35
C GLN A 235 11.54 1.11 -18.10
N ARG A 236 11.24 2.34 -18.54
CA ARG A 236 12.13 3.50 -18.33
C ARG A 236 12.32 3.82 -16.86
N ILE A 237 11.23 3.83 -16.07
CA ILE A 237 11.33 4.12 -14.64
C ILE A 237 12.13 3.02 -13.92
N LEU A 238 11.86 1.74 -14.22
CA LEU A 238 12.61 0.64 -13.63
C LEU A 238 14.09 0.68 -14.04
N THR A 239 14.38 0.94 -15.32
CA THR A 239 15.77 1.07 -15.77
C THR A 239 16.47 2.24 -15.08
N HIS A 240 15.81 3.39 -14.96
CA HIS A 240 16.34 4.54 -14.22
C HIS A 240 16.62 4.18 -12.77
N ALA A 241 15.64 3.57 -12.07
CA ALA A 241 15.77 3.21 -10.66
C ALA A 241 16.86 2.16 -10.39
N ILE A 242 17.12 1.24 -11.31
CA ILE A 242 18.12 0.19 -11.16
C ILE A 242 19.52 0.67 -11.59
N SER A 243 19.62 1.40 -12.70
CA SER A 243 20.92 1.76 -13.28
C SER A 243 21.50 3.09 -12.79
N SER A 244 20.71 3.98 -12.19
CA SER A 244 21.24 5.21 -11.60
C SER A 244 22.25 4.91 -10.49
N ALA A 245 23.25 5.78 -10.35
CA ALA A 245 24.30 5.59 -9.36
C ALA A 245 23.73 5.61 -7.92
N PRO A 246 24.25 4.77 -7.01
CA PRO A 246 23.83 4.81 -5.61
C PRO A 246 24.21 6.16 -4.98
N SER A 247 23.32 6.69 -4.12
CA SER A 247 23.58 7.93 -3.41
C SER A 247 24.81 7.79 -2.53
N LYS A 248 25.82 8.63 -2.77
CA LYS A 248 26.90 8.80 -1.81
C LYS A 248 26.42 9.77 -0.73
N ALA A 249 26.00 9.24 0.40
CA ALA A 249 25.36 9.91 1.54
C ALA A 249 26.23 10.99 2.24
N SER A 250 26.95 11.82 1.50
CA SER A 250 27.82 12.89 2.06
C SER A 250 27.62 14.27 1.39
N GLY A 251 26.54 14.44 0.61
CA GLY A 251 26.20 15.70 -0.02
C GLY A 251 24.95 16.38 0.58
N PRO A 252 24.68 17.65 0.23
CA PRO A 252 23.43 18.30 0.60
C PRO A 252 22.21 17.48 0.09
N ALA A 253 21.05 17.68 0.71
CA ALA A 253 19.82 16.92 0.48
C ALA A 253 19.43 16.73 -1.01
N ASP A 254 19.87 17.65 -1.88
CA ASP A 254 19.64 17.62 -3.33
C ASP A 254 20.39 16.48 -4.08
N ALA A 255 21.45 15.92 -3.49
CA ALA A 255 22.24 14.86 -4.12
C ALA A 255 21.76 13.43 -3.75
N ALA A 256 20.85 13.33 -2.78
CA ALA A 256 20.31 12.04 -2.33
C ALA A 256 19.11 11.56 -3.17
N ASP A 257 18.50 12.46 -3.95
CA ASP A 257 17.21 12.22 -4.59
C ASP A 257 17.27 11.32 -5.84
N ASP A 258 18.42 11.19 -6.50
CA ASP A 258 18.56 10.39 -7.74
C ASP A 258 19.29 9.05 -7.50
N ALA A 259 19.20 8.51 -6.29
CA ALA A 259 19.84 7.26 -5.93
C ALA A 259 19.15 6.05 -6.57
N GLY A 260 19.93 5.30 -7.33
CA GLY A 260 19.55 3.97 -7.83
C GLY A 260 20.43 2.88 -7.22
N LEU A 261 20.42 1.68 -7.82
CA LEU A 261 21.24 0.55 -7.38
C LEU A 261 22.63 0.49 -8.05
N GLY A 262 22.84 1.29 -9.09
CA GLY A 262 24.12 1.33 -9.84
C GLY A 262 24.38 0.07 -10.66
N ILE A 263 23.34 -0.70 -11.04
CA ILE A 263 23.48 -1.92 -11.83
C ILE A 263 23.28 -1.57 -13.30
N PRO A 264 24.31 -1.73 -14.14
CA PRO A 264 24.20 -1.43 -15.57
C PRO A 264 23.28 -2.45 -16.26
N THR A 265 22.61 -2.01 -17.33
CA THR A 265 21.68 -2.87 -18.10
C THR A 265 22.34 -4.11 -18.70
N SER A 266 23.66 -4.08 -18.94
CA SER A 266 24.43 -5.23 -19.41
C SER A 266 24.51 -6.40 -18.43
N GLU A 267 24.31 -6.13 -17.13
CA GLU A 267 24.40 -7.13 -16.06
C GLU A 267 23.04 -7.70 -15.62
N TYR A 268 21.94 -7.21 -16.18
CA TYR A 268 20.59 -7.66 -15.78
C TYR A 268 20.39 -9.17 -15.89
N GLY A 269 21.06 -9.81 -16.87
CA GLY A 269 21.03 -11.27 -17.05
C GLY A 269 21.63 -12.07 -15.88
N ASP A 270 22.45 -11.44 -15.03
CA ASP A 270 23.04 -12.07 -13.85
C ASP A 270 22.16 -11.94 -12.60
N TYR A 271 21.08 -11.14 -12.68
CA TYR A 271 20.17 -10.89 -11.56
C TYR A 271 18.83 -11.59 -11.76
N ALA A 272 18.28 -12.05 -10.64
CA ALA A 272 16.91 -12.56 -10.55
C ALA A 272 16.02 -11.54 -9.80
N VAL A 273 14.77 -11.40 -10.23
CA VAL A 273 13.83 -10.41 -9.68
C VAL A 273 12.77 -11.07 -8.81
N LEU A 274 12.59 -10.53 -7.60
CA LEU A 274 11.41 -10.79 -6.75
C LEU A 274 10.47 -9.59 -6.86
N LEU A 275 9.31 -9.82 -7.45
CA LEU A 275 8.29 -8.80 -7.68
C LEU A 275 7.20 -8.89 -6.61
N LEU A 276 6.96 -7.79 -5.92
CA LEU A 276 5.88 -7.64 -4.97
C LEU A 276 4.69 -6.96 -5.63
N VAL A 277 3.51 -7.57 -5.51
CA VAL A 277 2.27 -7.10 -6.12
C VAL A 277 1.15 -7.05 -5.09
N PRO A 278 0.13 -6.18 -5.28
CA PRO A 278 -1.04 -6.14 -4.40
C PRO A 278 -1.77 -7.49 -4.36
N ASP A 279 -2.45 -7.80 -3.25
CA ASP A 279 -3.26 -9.03 -3.14
C ASP A 279 -4.42 -9.07 -4.15
N SER A 280 -4.87 -7.89 -4.59
CA SER A 280 -5.90 -7.70 -5.61
C SER A 280 -5.30 -7.46 -7.01
N PHE A 281 -4.26 -8.20 -7.36
CA PHE A 281 -3.56 -8.05 -8.65
C PHE A 281 -4.44 -8.44 -9.85
N SER A 282 -4.14 -7.83 -11.00
CA SER A 282 -4.67 -8.25 -12.30
C SER A 282 -3.71 -9.24 -12.97
N ARG A 283 -4.24 -10.36 -13.47
CA ARG A 283 -3.45 -11.37 -14.21
C ARG A 283 -2.79 -10.79 -15.44
N SER A 284 -3.51 -9.92 -16.15
CA SER A 284 -2.98 -9.22 -17.33
C SER A 284 -1.83 -8.29 -16.99
N ASP A 285 -1.90 -7.60 -15.84
CA ASP A 285 -0.83 -6.74 -15.36
C ASP A 285 0.41 -7.55 -14.99
N LEU A 286 0.22 -8.69 -14.30
CA LEU A 286 1.32 -9.62 -14.02
C LEU A 286 1.98 -10.14 -15.27
N ARG A 287 1.18 -10.51 -16.26
CA ARG A 287 1.70 -10.96 -17.55
C ARG A 287 2.52 -9.87 -18.24
N ALA A 288 1.99 -8.63 -18.27
CA ALA A 288 2.70 -7.48 -18.84
C ALA A 288 4.01 -7.18 -18.13
N LEU A 289 4.00 -7.17 -16.78
CA LEU A 289 5.21 -6.96 -15.97
C LEU A 289 6.23 -8.10 -16.14
N GLY A 290 5.77 -9.36 -16.22
CA GLY A 290 6.64 -10.50 -16.52
C GLY A 290 7.34 -10.37 -17.87
N HIS A 291 6.63 -9.91 -18.91
CA HIS A 291 7.25 -9.59 -20.18
C HIS A 291 8.25 -8.46 -20.12
N VAL A 292 7.92 -7.36 -19.40
CA VAL A 292 8.85 -6.24 -19.23
C VAL A 292 10.13 -6.71 -18.54
N LEU A 293 10.03 -7.46 -17.47
CA LEU A 293 11.19 -7.86 -16.67
C LEU A 293 12.03 -8.94 -17.38
N LEU A 294 11.41 -10.02 -17.88
CA LEU A 294 12.16 -11.15 -18.43
C LEU A 294 12.57 -10.94 -19.88
N ARG A 295 11.71 -10.32 -20.72
CA ARG A 295 11.97 -10.18 -22.15
C ARG A 295 12.58 -8.85 -22.55
N TYR A 296 12.03 -7.73 -22.05
CA TYR A 296 12.50 -6.40 -22.45
C TYR A 296 13.71 -5.95 -21.65
N MET A 297 13.77 -6.26 -20.35
CA MET A 297 14.91 -5.92 -19.51
C MET A 297 15.96 -7.04 -19.41
N GLY A 298 15.58 -8.30 -19.66
CA GLY A 298 16.50 -9.42 -19.80
C GLY A 298 16.98 -10.02 -18.46
N PHE A 299 16.20 -9.92 -17.39
CA PHE A 299 16.52 -10.60 -16.13
C PHE A 299 16.50 -12.11 -16.27
N SER A 300 17.35 -12.82 -15.50
CA SER A 300 17.51 -14.28 -15.59
C SER A 300 16.28 -15.05 -15.11
N ALA A 301 15.65 -14.59 -14.04
CA ALA A 301 14.50 -15.25 -13.44
C ALA A 301 13.58 -14.25 -12.75
N LEU A 302 12.32 -14.64 -12.57
CA LEU A 302 11.28 -13.88 -11.89
C LEU A 302 10.62 -14.76 -10.82
N HIS A 303 10.37 -14.18 -9.65
CA HIS A 303 9.43 -14.71 -8.67
C HIS A 303 8.46 -13.61 -8.26
N VAL A 304 7.18 -13.95 -8.16
CA VAL A 304 6.13 -12.99 -7.79
C VAL A 304 5.52 -13.38 -6.45
N GLN A 305 5.25 -12.39 -5.61
CA GLN A 305 4.62 -12.60 -4.31
C GLN A 305 3.68 -11.45 -3.96
N THR A 306 2.69 -11.71 -3.10
CA THR A 306 1.69 -10.73 -2.71
C THR A 306 2.08 -9.93 -1.46
N GLU A 307 1.58 -8.68 -1.39
CA GLU A 307 1.88 -7.75 -0.29
C GLU A 307 1.45 -8.28 1.07
N GLY A 308 0.25 -8.86 1.17
CA GLY A 308 -0.29 -9.37 2.42
C GLY A 308 0.59 -10.47 3.02
N LEU A 309 1.01 -11.46 2.22
CA LEU A 309 1.92 -12.50 2.67
C LEU A 309 3.26 -11.93 3.09
N CYS A 310 3.85 -11.07 2.27
CA CYS A 310 5.15 -10.49 2.58
C CYS A 310 5.10 -9.60 3.82
N ALA A 311 4.01 -8.87 4.07
CA ALA A 311 3.84 -8.07 5.27
C ALA A 311 3.83 -8.95 6.54
N THR A 312 3.22 -10.15 6.50
CA THR A 312 3.26 -11.08 7.64
C THR A 312 4.67 -11.59 7.93
N PHE A 313 5.46 -11.91 6.88
CA PHE A 313 6.87 -12.26 7.03
C PHE A 313 7.70 -11.10 7.60
N GLY A 314 7.46 -9.87 7.13
CA GLY A 314 8.10 -8.66 7.64
C GLY A 314 7.77 -8.37 9.11
N ALA A 315 6.54 -8.68 9.52
CA ALA A 315 6.08 -8.56 10.90
C ALA A 315 6.48 -9.75 11.80
N GLY A 316 6.94 -10.86 11.21
CA GLY A 316 7.28 -12.08 11.94
C GLY A 316 6.06 -12.84 12.47
N LEU A 317 4.94 -12.78 11.77
CA LEU A 317 3.67 -13.41 12.14
C LEU A 317 3.33 -14.58 11.21
N SER A 318 2.69 -15.61 11.74
CA SER A 318 2.20 -16.76 10.97
C SER A 318 0.76 -16.56 10.46
N ALA A 319 -0.01 -15.70 11.12
CA ALA A 319 -1.37 -15.35 10.74
C ALA A 319 -1.67 -13.89 11.11
N ALA A 320 -2.22 -13.14 10.18
CA ALA A 320 -2.63 -11.75 10.39
C ALA A 320 -3.70 -11.31 9.39
N CYS A 321 -4.48 -10.30 9.77
CA CYS A 321 -5.23 -9.48 8.84
C CYS A 321 -4.35 -8.29 8.44
N VAL A 322 -3.93 -8.23 7.19
CA VAL A 322 -3.07 -7.18 6.67
C VAL A 322 -3.91 -6.08 6.04
N VAL A 323 -3.61 -4.84 6.40
CA VAL A 323 -4.26 -3.63 5.90
C VAL A 323 -3.17 -2.75 5.30
N ASP A 324 -3.02 -2.78 3.99
CA ASP A 324 -2.06 -1.93 3.27
C ASP A 324 -2.72 -0.60 2.88
N VAL A 325 -2.35 0.48 3.57
CA VAL A 325 -2.90 1.82 3.33
C VAL A 325 -1.94 2.57 2.40
N GLY A 326 -2.16 2.36 1.10
CA GLY A 326 -1.33 2.92 0.03
C GLY A 326 -1.66 4.37 -0.33
N ALA A 327 -1.03 4.87 -1.39
CA ALA A 327 -1.23 6.25 -1.87
C ALA A 327 -2.58 6.43 -2.59
N THR A 328 -2.97 5.48 -3.43
CA THR A 328 -4.20 5.57 -4.26
C THR A 328 -5.21 4.47 -3.99
N SER A 329 -4.85 3.47 -3.20
CA SER A 329 -5.70 2.32 -2.86
C SER A 329 -5.37 1.79 -1.48
N ILE A 330 -6.31 1.04 -0.90
CA ILE A 330 -6.10 0.28 0.32
C ILE A 330 -6.40 -1.17 -0.01
N GLY A 331 -5.44 -2.06 0.29
CA GLY A 331 -5.58 -3.50 0.18
C GLY A 331 -5.84 -4.12 1.55
N ILE A 332 -6.78 -5.04 1.63
CA ILE A 332 -7.07 -5.79 2.86
C ILE A 332 -7.11 -7.27 2.51
N SER A 333 -6.38 -8.07 3.26
CA SER A 333 -6.36 -9.52 3.11
C SER A 333 -6.03 -10.21 4.42
N CYS A 334 -6.54 -11.40 4.63
CA CYS A 334 -6.16 -12.25 5.74
C CYS A 334 -5.17 -13.32 5.27
N VAL A 335 -4.13 -13.52 6.05
CA VAL A 335 -3.08 -14.50 5.81
C VAL A 335 -3.06 -15.51 6.92
N GLU A 336 -2.98 -16.79 6.60
CA GLU A 336 -2.87 -17.89 7.56
C GLU A 336 -1.89 -18.94 7.04
N GLU A 337 -0.94 -19.33 7.87
CA GLU A 337 0.06 -20.37 7.57
C GLU A 337 0.80 -20.18 6.25
N GLY A 338 1.11 -18.94 5.90
CA GLY A 338 1.84 -18.61 4.67
C GLY A 338 0.99 -18.55 3.41
N LEU A 339 -0.33 -18.55 3.54
CA LEU A 339 -1.27 -18.42 2.41
C LEU A 339 -2.22 -17.24 2.63
N VAL A 340 -2.45 -16.48 1.59
CA VAL A 340 -3.50 -15.46 1.58
C VAL A 340 -4.84 -16.14 1.36
N LEU A 341 -5.82 -15.85 2.21
CA LEU A 341 -7.18 -16.35 2.06
C LEU A 341 -7.92 -15.57 0.95
N PRO A 342 -8.23 -16.16 -0.21
CA PRO A 342 -8.75 -15.42 -1.35
C PRO A 342 -10.08 -14.72 -1.08
N GLU A 343 -10.95 -15.32 -0.27
CA GLU A 343 -12.29 -14.83 0.08
C GLU A 343 -12.26 -13.53 0.90
N THR A 344 -11.14 -13.26 1.57
CA THR A 344 -10.98 -12.12 2.48
C THR A 344 -10.47 -10.86 1.79
N ARG A 345 -10.03 -10.97 0.53
CA ARG A 345 -9.44 -9.85 -0.21
C ARG A 345 -10.46 -8.75 -0.48
N VAL A 346 -10.09 -7.51 -0.13
CA VAL A 346 -10.86 -6.30 -0.44
C VAL A 346 -9.91 -5.26 -0.98
N ALA A 347 -10.29 -4.60 -2.07
CA ALA A 347 -9.56 -3.47 -2.62
C ALA A 347 -10.42 -2.21 -2.54
N LEU A 348 -9.91 -1.17 -1.88
CA LEU A 348 -10.59 0.12 -1.78
C LEU A 348 -9.94 1.12 -2.74
N SER A 349 -10.75 1.94 -3.39
CA SER A 349 -10.33 2.88 -4.45
C SER A 349 -9.92 4.26 -3.92
N TYR A 350 -9.48 4.34 -2.68
CA TYR A 350 -9.00 5.58 -2.06
C TYR A 350 -7.76 5.32 -1.22
N GLY A 351 -7.01 6.38 -0.94
CA GLY A 351 -5.76 6.27 -0.18
C GLY A 351 -5.21 7.61 0.25
N GLY A 352 -3.90 7.66 0.49
CA GLY A 352 -3.21 8.83 1.01
C GLY A 352 -3.27 10.07 0.10
N GLN A 353 -3.34 9.90 -1.23
CA GLN A 353 -3.48 11.02 -2.16
C GLN A 353 -4.88 11.65 -2.11
N ASP A 354 -5.93 10.82 -1.98
CA ASP A 354 -7.29 11.33 -1.83
C ASP A 354 -7.45 12.08 -0.51
N MET A 355 -6.75 11.63 0.55
CA MET A 355 -6.64 12.36 1.82
C MET A 355 -5.94 13.71 1.66
N SER A 356 -4.85 13.81 0.88
CA SER A 356 -4.19 15.09 0.62
C SER A 356 -5.12 16.07 -0.08
N ARG A 357 -5.88 15.60 -1.07
CA ARG A 357 -6.88 16.41 -1.81
C ARG A 357 -8.03 16.84 -0.89
N PHE A 358 -8.57 15.91 -0.10
CA PHE A 358 -9.62 16.23 0.86
C PHE A 358 -9.12 17.20 1.94
N PHE A 359 -7.89 17.06 2.41
CA PHE A 359 -7.28 18.02 3.34
C PHE A 359 -7.21 19.43 2.72
N GLY A 360 -6.88 19.52 1.43
CA GLY A 360 -6.97 20.78 0.68
C GLY A 360 -8.37 21.40 0.71
N ASP A 361 -9.44 20.62 0.58
CA ASP A 361 -10.83 21.09 0.68
C ASP A 361 -11.13 21.60 2.09
N VAL A 362 -10.73 20.86 3.11
CA VAL A 362 -10.90 21.26 4.52
C VAL A 362 -10.16 22.56 4.83
N LEU A 363 -8.92 22.71 4.34
CA LEU A 363 -8.13 23.93 4.51
C LEU A 363 -8.77 25.14 3.82
N ARG A 364 -9.30 24.98 2.61
CA ARG A 364 -10.04 26.07 1.93
C ARG A 364 -11.23 26.52 2.75
N GLY A 365 -11.97 25.61 3.38
CA GLY A 365 -13.06 25.91 4.29
C GLY A 365 -12.64 26.66 5.55
N SER A 366 -11.36 26.59 5.94
CA SER A 366 -10.78 27.19 7.14
C SER A 366 -10.00 28.49 6.87
N SER A 367 -10.31 29.19 5.78
CA SER A 367 -9.62 30.44 5.40
C SER A 367 -8.11 30.26 5.26
N PHE A 368 -7.68 29.24 4.53
CA PHE A 368 -6.26 28.94 4.29
C PHE A 368 -5.52 30.20 3.77
N PRO A 369 -4.40 30.60 4.40
CA PRO A 369 -3.77 31.90 4.07
C PRO A 369 -3.19 31.93 2.65
N TYR A 370 -2.83 30.78 2.06
CA TYR A 370 -2.42 30.69 0.67
C TYR A 370 -3.64 30.45 -0.24
N THR A 371 -4.21 31.55 -0.74
CA THR A 371 -5.48 31.53 -1.50
C THR A 371 -5.34 31.04 -2.94
N ASP A 372 -4.14 31.07 -3.54
CA ASP A 372 -3.86 30.62 -4.93
C ASP A 372 -3.56 29.12 -5.02
N LEU A 373 -4.06 28.32 -4.09
CA LEU A 373 -3.87 26.86 -4.06
C LEU A 373 -4.60 26.18 -5.24
N GLN A 374 -3.84 25.53 -6.13
CA GLN A 374 -4.34 24.85 -7.32
C GLN A 374 -3.88 23.38 -7.32
N GLU A 375 -4.77 22.42 -7.11
CA GLU A 375 -4.45 20.99 -7.05
C GLU A 375 -3.83 20.44 -8.34
N ALA A 376 -4.10 21.05 -9.48
CA ALA A 376 -3.51 20.67 -10.77
C ALA A 376 -2.05 21.12 -10.91
N ARG A 377 -1.59 22.03 -10.05
CA ARG A 377 -0.19 22.49 -10.02
C ARG A 377 0.65 21.53 -9.18
N LEU A 378 1.70 20.97 -9.75
CA LEU A 378 2.52 19.98 -9.04
C LEU A 378 3.08 20.49 -7.71
N ALA A 379 3.60 21.72 -7.67
CA ALA A 379 4.14 22.31 -6.44
C ALA A 379 3.08 22.42 -5.33
N ASP A 380 1.83 22.71 -5.67
CA ASP A 380 0.73 22.80 -4.70
C ASP A 380 0.27 21.40 -4.25
N ALA A 381 0.26 20.42 -5.16
CA ALA A 381 -0.01 19.03 -4.79
C ALA A 381 1.05 18.48 -3.82
N GLN A 382 2.32 18.81 -4.05
CA GLN A 382 3.44 18.46 -3.13
C GLN A 382 3.31 19.21 -1.80
N LEU A 383 2.90 20.48 -1.81
CA LEU A 383 2.62 21.22 -0.59
C LEU A 383 1.51 20.55 0.24
N LEU A 384 0.41 20.15 -0.38
CA LEU A 384 -0.67 19.44 0.31
C LEU A 384 -0.21 18.10 0.88
N GLN A 385 0.66 17.39 0.17
CA GLN A 385 1.27 16.16 0.64
C GLN A 385 2.14 16.42 1.88
N ASP A 386 3.03 17.43 1.85
CA ASP A 386 3.88 17.82 2.99
C ASP A 386 3.02 18.23 4.21
N LEU A 387 2.00 19.04 3.99
CA LEU A 387 1.09 19.47 5.07
C LEU A 387 0.34 18.28 5.69
N LYS A 388 -0.12 17.34 4.86
CA LYS A 388 -0.76 16.11 5.33
C LYS A 388 0.20 15.29 6.20
N GLU A 389 1.41 15.03 5.72
CA GLU A 389 2.40 14.21 6.44
C GLU A 389 2.81 14.82 7.78
N ARG A 390 2.82 16.15 7.87
CA ARG A 390 3.20 16.88 9.07
C ARG A 390 2.07 17.06 10.09
N PHE A 391 0.84 17.20 9.64
CA PHE A 391 -0.24 17.66 10.50
C PHE A 391 -1.38 16.68 10.68
N VAL A 392 -1.66 15.81 9.72
CA VAL A 392 -2.80 14.89 9.83
C VAL A 392 -2.58 13.87 10.93
N THR A 393 -3.58 13.72 11.79
CA THR A 393 -3.58 12.81 12.93
C THR A 393 -5.00 12.29 13.16
N LEU A 394 -5.10 11.12 13.76
CA LEU A 394 -6.36 10.55 14.25
C LEU A 394 -6.42 10.52 15.78
N GLN A 395 -5.47 11.18 16.46
CA GLN A 395 -5.44 11.26 17.92
C GLN A 395 -6.36 12.39 18.42
N PRO A 396 -7.50 12.09 19.09
CA PRO A 396 -8.45 13.12 19.52
C PRO A 396 -7.88 14.10 20.54
N SER A 397 -6.82 13.70 21.26
CA SER A 397 -6.13 14.56 22.24
C SER A 397 -5.37 15.72 21.62
N GLN A 398 -5.10 15.66 20.31
CA GLN A 398 -4.39 16.71 19.59
C GLN A 398 -5.31 17.81 19.02
N VAL A 399 -6.64 17.67 19.19
CA VAL A 399 -7.58 18.74 18.84
C VAL A 399 -7.34 19.96 19.71
N GLY A 400 -6.87 21.02 19.11
CA GLY A 400 -6.56 22.27 19.81
C GLY A 400 -6.14 23.36 18.83
N LEU A 401 -6.09 24.58 19.31
CA LEU A 401 -5.59 25.71 18.53
C LEU A 401 -4.06 25.64 18.45
N ASN A 402 -3.56 25.03 17.39
CA ASN A 402 -2.14 24.89 17.14
C ASN A 402 -1.67 25.87 16.06
N LEU A 403 -0.52 26.50 16.28
CA LEU A 403 0.11 27.39 15.30
C LEU A 403 1.26 26.66 14.62
N TYR A 404 1.25 26.66 13.31
CA TYR A 404 2.26 26.04 12.46
C TYR A 404 2.75 27.03 11.42
N ASP A 405 3.91 26.75 10.84
CA ASP A 405 4.46 27.46 9.71
C ASP A 405 4.56 26.52 8.52
N PHE A 406 4.30 27.03 7.33
CA PHE A 406 4.56 26.32 6.07
C PHE A 406 5.15 27.24 5.02
N MET A 407 5.80 26.67 4.04
CA MET A 407 6.45 27.42 2.96
C MET A 407 5.84 27.04 1.61
N VAL A 408 5.52 28.06 0.82
CA VAL A 408 5.11 27.91 -0.57
C VAL A 408 6.32 28.21 -1.46
N ARG A 409 6.68 27.23 -2.29
CA ARG A 409 7.80 27.30 -3.21
C ARG A 409 7.28 27.12 -4.64
N LEU A 410 7.37 28.18 -5.43
CA LEU A 410 6.96 28.16 -6.83
C LEU A 410 8.17 28.42 -7.73
N PRO A 411 8.22 27.80 -8.93
CA PRO A 411 9.33 27.99 -9.85
C PRO A 411 9.47 29.46 -10.27
N GLY A 412 10.68 30.02 -10.06
CA GLY A 412 11.01 31.39 -10.42
C GLY A 412 10.47 32.46 -9.47
N GLU A 413 9.85 32.09 -8.33
CA GLU A 413 9.42 32.99 -7.29
C GLU A 413 10.24 32.82 -6.02
N THR A 414 10.29 33.86 -5.18
CA THR A 414 10.87 33.75 -3.85
C THR A 414 9.94 32.91 -2.96
N ALA A 415 10.54 32.03 -2.15
CA ALA A 415 9.77 31.24 -1.19
C ALA A 415 9.00 32.17 -0.24
N ARG A 416 7.75 31.82 0.07
CA ARG A 416 6.87 32.57 0.98
C ARG A 416 6.55 31.71 2.18
N LYS A 417 6.83 32.23 3.36
CA LYS A 417 6.47 31.61 4.62
C LYS A 417 5.10 32.13 5.08
N TYR A 418 4.23 31.22 5.49
CA TYR A 418 2.91 31.53 6.04
C TYR A 418 2.80 30.92 7.44
N ALA A 419 2.18 31.65 8.36
CA ALA A 419 1.72 31.09 9.62
C ALA A 419 0.31 30.51 9.40
N LEU A 420 0.03 29.35 9.99
CA LEU A 420 -1.25 28.64 9.83
C LEU A 420 -1.74 28.20 11.22
N ARG A 421 -2.95 28.57 11.56
CA ARG A 421 -3.60 28.08 12.78
C ARG A 421 -4.61 26.99 12.40
N LEU A 422 -4.41 25.79 12.94
CA LEU A 422 -5.29 24.66 12.76
C LEU A 422 -6.03 24.34 14.05
N TYR A 423 -7.23 23.80 13.94
CA TYR A 423 -8.06 23.36 15.06
C TYR A 423 -8.49 21.90 14.94
N ASP A 424 -9.50 21.58 14.14
CA ASP A 424 -10.04 20.25 13.93
C ASP A 424 -9.68 19.67 12.55
N GLU A 425 -9.16 20.49 11.64
CA GLU A 425 -8.85 20.15 10.27
C GLU A 425 -7.93 18.92 10.13
N PRO A 426 -6.87 18.76 10.94
CA PRO A 426 -5.99 17.60 10.85
C PRO A 426 -6.69 16.26 11.11
N ILE A 427 -7.66 16.25 12.03
CA ILE A 427 -8.42 15.03 12.35
C ILE A 427 -9.51 14.78 11.31
N LEU A 428 -10.20 15.83 10.84
CA LEU A 428 -11.19 15.70 9.79
C LEU A 428 -10.60 15.03 8.55
N ALA A 429 -9.36 15.41 8.17
CA ALA A 429 -8.66 14.78 7.07
C ALA A 429 -8.42 13.29 7.28
N GLY A 430 -8.03 12.88 8.49
CA GLY A 430 -7.83 11.47 8.84
C GLY A 430 -9.12 10.65 8.85
N LEU A 431 -10.24 11.26 9.30
CA LEU A 431 -11.56 10.62 9.34
C LEU A 431 -12.08 10.24 7.95
N MET A 432 -11.55 10.81 6.87
CA MET A 432 -11.86 10.41 5.50
C MET A 432 -11.69 8.90 5.27
N LEU A 433 -10.75 8.24 5.91
CA LEU A 433 -10.57 6.78 5.80
C LEU A 433 -11.81 5.98 6.22
N PHE A 434 -12.59 6.53 7.15
CA PHE A 434 -13.84 5.93 7.64
C PHE A 434 -15.10 6.50 6.97
N HIS A 435 -14.94 7.56 6.17
CA HIS A 435 -16.00 8.22 5.40
C HIS A 435 -15.51 8.59 3.99
N PRO A 436 -15.20 7.61 3.14
CA PRO A 436 -14.60 7.87 1.83
C PRO A 436 -15.48 8.72 0.90
N ASP A 437 -16.79 8.73 1.11
CA ASP A 437 -17.73 9.53 0.31
C ASP A 437 -17.42 11.04 0.31
N VAL A 438 -16.76 11.55 1.36
CA VAL A 438 -16.41 12.98 1.48
C VAL A 438 -15.29 13.39 0.51
N ALA A 439 -14.42 12.46 0.16
CA ALA A 439 -13.32 12.68 -0.80
C ALA A 439 -13.76 12.46 -2.25
N ALA A 440 -14.97 11.93 -2.48
CA ALA A 440 -15.48 11.54 -3.78
C ALA A 440 -14.41 10.82 -4.64
N PRO A 441 -13.87 9.69 -4.16
CA PRO A 441 -12.80 9.00 -4.87
C PRO A 441 -13.28 8.61 -6.26
N PRO A 442 -12.43 8.73 -7.28
CA PRO A 442 -12.81 8.27 -8.60
C PRO A 442 -13.09 6.74 -8.54
N PRO A 443 -14.10 6.26 -9.27
CA PRO A 443 -14.44 4.85 -9.28
C PRO A 443 -13.24 4.02 -9.74
N MET A 444 -13.15 2.77 -9.28
CA MET A 444 -12.24 1.80 -9.88
C MET A 444 -12.47 1.76 -11.39
N PRO A 445 -11.41 1.64 -12.20
CA PRO A 445 -11.57 1.51 -13.64
C PRO A 445 -12.56 0.35 -13.93
N ARG A 446 -13.65 0.64 -14.64
CA ARG A 446 -14.64 -0.38 -14.96
C ARG A 446 -14.04 -1.39 -15.92
N ARG A 447 -14.24 -2.66 -15.60
CA ARG A 447 -14.28 -3.71 -16.61
C ARG A 447 -15.69 -3.88 -17.13
N PRO A 448 -15.88 -4.15 -18.41
CA PRO A 448 -17.04 -4.89 -18.82
C PRO A 448 -17.00 -6.20 -18.03
N LEU A 449 -18.02 -6.45 -17.21
CA LEU A 449 -18.38 -7.76 -16.75
C LEU A 449 -18.69 -8.58 -18.01
N THR A 450 -17.69 -9.10 -18.67
CA THR A 450 -17.90 -10.35 -19.37
C THR A 450 -18.30 -11.29 -18.24
N CYS A 451 -19.58 -11.60 -18.17
CA CYS A 451 -20.10 -12.66 -17.32
C CYS A 451 -19.05 -13.73 -17.34
N ALA A 452 -18.48 -14.03 -16.15
CA ALA A 452 -17.59 -15.13 -16.04
C ALA A 452 -18.36 -16.32 -16.60
N GLN A 453 -18.12 -16.64 -17.86
CA GLN A 453 -18.35 -17.99 -18.28
C GLN A 453 -17.56 -18.79 -17.29
N PRO A 454 -18.18 -19.75 -16.60
CA PRO A 454 -17.44 -20.63 -15.73
C PRO A 454 -16.22 -21.03 -16.54
N ALA A 455 -15.02 -20.80 -15.97
CA ALA A 455 -13.78 -21.14 -16.65
C ALA A 455 -14.00 -22.54 -17.20
N PRO A 456 -13.91 -22.76 -18.52
CA PRO A 456 -14.12 -24.08 -19.07
C PRO A 456 -13.19 -25.00 -18.29
N ALA A 457 -13.70 -26.12 -17.81
CA ALA A 457 -12.99 -27.07 -16.93
C ALA A 457 -11.73 -27.64 -17.61
N GLU A 458 -11.54 -27.34 -18.87
CA GLU A 458 -10.36 -27.55 -19.66
C GLU A 458 -10.06 -26.22 -20.34
N GLU A 459 -9.01 -25.53 -19.89
CA GLU A 459 -8.43 -24.40 -20.63
C GLU A 459 -7.95 -24.96 -21.98
N ALA A 460 -8.85 -24.99 -22.95
CA ALA A 460 -8.50 -25.24 -24.33
C ALA A 460 -7.60 -24.08 -24.75
N ASP A 461 -6.36 -24.44 -25.08
CA ASP A 461 -5.38 -23.66 -25.81
C ASP A 461 -5.65 -22.16 -25.93
N GLU A 462 -5.31 -21.40 -24.88
CA GLU A 462 -5.12 -19.96 -25.04
C GLU A 462 -4.02 -19.77 -26.08
N PRO A 463 -4.22 -18.96 -27.12
CA PRO A 463 -3.20 -18.73 -28.14
C PRO A 463 -1.90 -18.29 -27.48
N GLU A 464 -0.81 -18.88 -27.89
CA GLU A 464 0.56 -18.61 -27.43
C GLU A 464 0.78 -17.12 -27.19
N PRO A 465 1.34 -16.70 -26.04
CA PRO A 465 1.60 -15.29 -25.75
C PRO A 465 2.44 -14.58 -26.81
N THR A 466 3.31 -15.32 -27.49
CA THR A 466 4.06 -14.86 -28.66
C THR A 466 3.16 -14.51 -29.83
N ALA A 467 2.07 -15.22 -30.01
CA ALA A 467 1.10 -14.92 -31.08
C ALA A 467 0.25 -13.67 -30.71
N VAL A 468 -0.10 -13.49 -29.46
CA VAL A 468 -0.85 -12.31 -29.00
C VAL A 468 0.03 -11.05 -29.00
N LEU A 469 1.30 -11.14 -28.61
CA LEU A 469 2.25 -10.01 -28.70
C LEU A 469 2.73 -9.78 -30.15
N ALA A 470 2.91 -10.83 -30.94
CA ALA A 470 3.15 -10.69 -32.37
C ALA A 470 1.92 -10.15 -33.10
N ALA A 471 0.72 -10.52 -32.70
CA ALA A 471 -0.52 -9.90 -33.18
C ALA A 471 -0.69 -8.47 -32.67
N ALA A 472 -0.38 -8.17 -31.41
CA ALA A 472 -0.33 -6.80 -30.88
C ALA A 472 0.75 -5.95 -31.53
N ASN A 473 1.92 -6.53 -31.86
CA ASN A 473 2.97 -5.85 -32.60
C ASN A 473 2.71 -5.78 -34.11
N ALA A 474 1.90 -6.68 -34.66
CA ALA A 474 1.59 -6.72 -36.09
C ALA A 474 0.26 -6.05 -36.48
N SER A 475 -0.65 -5.86 -35.53
CA SER A 475 -1.97 -5.24 -35.75
C SER A 475 -2.22 -4.00 -34.88
N LEU A 476 -1.25 -3.10 -34.81
CA LEU A 476 -1.38 -1.79 -34.14
C LEU A 476 -2.30 -0.83 -34.92
N GLY A 477 -3.42 -1.27 -35.31
CA GLY A 477 -4.42 -0.52 -36.08
C GLY A 477 -5.80 -1.10 -35.98
N GLY A 478 -6.31 -1.35 -34.77
CA GLY A 478 -7.67 -1.82 -34.68
C GLY A 478 -8.26 -1.97 -33.28
N ASP A 479 -9.56 -2.14 -33.26
CA ASP A 479 -10.42 -2.32 -32.08
C ASP A 479 -9.94 -3.41 -31.10
N GLU A 480 -9.13 -4.40 -31.56
CA GLU A 480 -8.56 -5.45 -30.72
C GLU A 480 -7.57 -4.96 -29.66
N ALA A 481 -6.81 -3.89 -29.92
CA ALA A 481 -5.92 -3.32 -28.91
C ALA A 481 -6.73 -2.61 -27.79
N VAL A 482 -7.85 -2.00 -28.16
CA VAL A 482 -8.82 -1.41 -27.22
C VAL A 482 -9.56 -2.52 -26.46
N GLU A 483 -9.86 -3.63 -27.09
CA GLU A 483 -10.49 -4.80 -26.47
C GLU A 483 -9.51 -5.53 -25.53
N LEU A 484 -8.22 -5.64 -25.87
CA LEU A 484 -7.18 -6.08 -24.95
C LEU A 484 -6.99 -5.11 -23.79
N CYS A 485 -7.03 -3.80 -24.03
CA CYS A 485 -7.05 -2.78 -22.99
C CYS A 485 -8.31 -2.89 -22.13
N ALA A 486 -9.46 -3.13 -22.73
CA ALA A 486 -10.73 -3.26 -22.04
C ALA A 486 -10.88 -4.62 -21.32
N SER A 487 -10.34 -5.70 -21.85
CA SER A 487 -10.35 -7.04 -21.21
C SER A 487 -9.28 -7.18 -20.12
N ALA A 488 -8.30 -6.29 -20.09
CA ALA A 488 -7.16 -6.36 -19.19
C ALA A 488 -7.40 -5.90 -17.76
N VAL A 489 -8.57 -5.39 -17.39
CA VAL A 489 -8.85 -4.87 -16.05
C VAL A 489 -9.61 -5.89 -15.18
N LEU A 490 -9.08 -6.30 -14.05
CA LEU A 490 -9.64 -7.15 -12.99
C LEU A 490 -10.21 -8.52 -13.37
N ASP A 491 -9.36 -9.54 -13.45
CA ASP A 491 -9.77 -10.95 -13.37
C ASP A 491 -10.16 -11.38 -11.95
N MET A 492 -10.36 -10.44 -11.03
CA MET A 492 -10.85 -10.78 -9.70
C MET A 492 -12.35 -11.02 -9.75
N ALA A 493 -12.73 -12.27 -9.58
CA ALA A 493 -14.09 -12.58 -9.14
C ALA A 493 -14.38 -11.84 -7.82
N PRO A 494 -15.56 -11.25 -7.63
CA PRO A 494 -15.94 -10.65 -6.37
C PRO A 494 -15.74 -11.63 -5.23
N THR A 495 -15.03 -11.20 -4.19
CA THR A 495 -14.76 -12.04 -3.02
C THR A 495 -15.94 -12.05 -2.05
N LEU A 496 -15.93 -12.99 -1.13
CA LEU A 496 -16.92 -13.07 -0.08
C LEU A 496 -16.94 -11.80 0.79
N ALA A 497 -15.76 -11.25 1.08
CA ALA A 497 -15.62 -9.98 1.80
C ALA A 497 -16.23 -8.80 1.04
N MET A 498 -16.01 -8.70 -0.28
CA MET A 498 -16.62 -7.64 -1.11
C MET A 498 -18.14 -7.76 -1.15
N LEU A 499 -18.69 -8.97 -1.31
CA LEU A 499 -20.12 -9.21 -1.21
C LEU A 499 -20.67 -8.80 0.16
N GLY A 500 -19.94 -9.11 1.23
CA GLY A 500 -20.27 -8.66 2.59
C GLY A 500 -20.30 -7.13 2.72
N CYS A 501 -19.38 -6.40 2.07
CA CYS A 501 -19.36 -4.94 2.08
C CYS A 501 -20.63 -4.33 1.48
N VAL A 502 -21.19 -4.95 0.44
CA VAL A 502 -22.39 -4.45 -0.25
C VAL A 502 -23.69 -5.14 0.19
N SER A 503 -23.64 -6.05 1.16
CA SER A 503 -24.77 -6.89 1.57
C SER A 503 -26.07 -6.13 1.84
N ARG A 504 -26.00 -4.91 2.41
CA ARG A 504 -27.16 -4.05 2.66
C ARG A 504 -27.81 -3.48 1.38
N ARG A 505 -27.13 -3.54 0.24
CA ARG A 505 -27.61 -3.04 -1.07
C ARG A 505 -28.08 -4.17 -1.96
N LEU A 506 -27.77 -5.43 -1.61
CA LEU A 506 -28.16 -6.61 -2.37
C LEU A 506 -29.65 -6.93 -2.17
N SER A 507 -30.29 -7.48 -3.22
CA SER A 507 -31.65 -8.00 -3.10
C SER A 507 -31.69 -9.19 -2.14
N PRO A 508 -32.83 -9.47 -1.46
CA PRO A 508 -32.94 -10.61 -0.57
C PRO A 508 -32.61 -11.97 -1.22
N GLN A 509 -32.80 -12.07 -2.54
CA GLN A 509 -32.48 -13.28 -3.31
C GLN A 509 -30.97 -13.46 -3.44
N VAL A 510 -30.23 -12.40 -3.72
CA VAL A 510 -28.76 -12.40 -3.80
C VAL A 510 -28.16 -12.60 -2.42
N ALA A 511 -28.70 -11.95 -1.41
CA ALA A 511 -28.30 -12.13 -0.02
C ALA A 511 -28.47 -13.60 0.42
N ALA A 512 -29.55 -14.25 0.02
CA ALA A 512 -29.78 -15.67 0.33
C ALA A 512 -28.80 -16.63 -0.38
N LEU A 513 -28.30 -16.28 -1.58
CA LEU A 513 -27.24 -17.04 -2.27
C LEU A 513 -25.89 -16.96 -1.52
N VAL A 514 -25.68 -15.85 -0.83
CA VAL A 514 -24.45 -15.58 -0.07
C VAL A 514 -24.57 -16.07 1.37
N ASP A 515 -25.79 -16.04 1.93
CA ASP A 515 -26.16 -16.49 3.29
C ASP A 515 -26.32 -18.01 3.40
N MET A 516 -25.64 -18.79 2.61
CA MET A 516 -25.76 -20.23 2.69
C MET A 516 -25.49 -20.75 4.11
N ARG A 517 -26.55 -20.87 4.87
CA ARG A 517 -26.59 -21.71 6.07
C ARG A 517 -26.20 -23.13 5.68
N ALA A 518 -25.37 -23.72 6.49
CA ALA A 518 -24.86 -25.09 6.34
C ALA A 518 -25.93 -26.19 6.39
N ASP A 519 -27.15 -25.93 5.96
CA ASP A 519 -28.28 -26.87 6.04
C ASP A 519 -28.31 -27.99 4.99
N GLU A 520 -27.34 -27.95 4.01
CA GLU A 520 -27.20 -29.02 3.01
C GLU A 520 -26.10 -30.05 3.32
N ALA A 521 -25.48 -30.02 4.50
CA ALA A 521 -24.49 -31.04 4.90
C ALA A 521 -25.09 -32.22 5.70
N SER A 522 -26.41 -32.41 5.66
CA SER A 522 -27.08 -33.55 6.29
C SER A 522 -27.82 -34.42 5.28
N GLU A 523 -27.10 -35.02 4.35
CA GLU A 523 -27.50 -36.30 3.77
C GLU A 523 -26.27 -37.19 3.59
N GLU A 524 -26.39 -38.34 4.21
CA GLU A 524 -25.41 -39.40 4.33
C GLU A 524 -24.70 -39.77 3.06
N ALA A 525 -23.36 -39.56 3.02
CA ALA A 525 -22.49 -40.27 2.11
C ALA A 525 -21.51 -41.16 2.90
N PRO A 526 -21.27 -42.41 2.46
CA PRO A 526 -20.54 -43.41 3.23
C PRO A 526 -19.05 -43.04 3.37
N ARG A 527 -18.53 -43.31 4.56
CA ARG A 527 -17.12 -43.14 4.93
C ARG A 527 -16.19 -43.87 3.93
N ALA A 528 -15.56 -43.16 3.08
CA ALA A 528 -14.35 -43.57 2.33
C ALA A 528 -13.19 -42.62 2.66
N ALA A 529 -12.01 -43.20 2.72
CA ALA A 529 -10.75 -42.66 3.24
C ALA A 529 -10.34 -41.24 2.83
N PRO A 530 -9.43 -40.57 3.58
CA PRO A 530 -9.09 -39.15 3.44
C PRO A 530 -8.27 -38.91 2.20
N THR A 531 -8.87 -38.31 1.18
CA THR A 531 -8.17 -37.79 0.00
C THR A 531 -8.58 -36.32 -0.16
N ILE A 532 -7.63 -35.44 0.10
CA ILE A 532 -7.52 -33.99 -0.19
C ILE A 532 -8.83 -33.28 -0.58
N PRO A 533 -9.58 -32.67 0.37
CA PRO A 533 -10.82 -31.98 0.05
C PRO A 533 -10.70 -30.47 -0.17
N GLN A 534 -9.51 -29.85 -0.02
CA GLN A 534 -9.43 -28.38 0.04
C GLN A 534 -9.65 -27.66 -1.31
N THR A 535 -9.21 -28.24 -2.40
CA THR A 535 -9.33 -27.60 -3.74
C THR A 535 -10.76 -27.59 -4.28
N SER A 536 -11.58 -28.60 -3.96
CA SER A 536 -12.98 -28.65 -4.45
C SER A 536 -13.91 -27.69 -3.69
N ALA A 537 -13.69 -27.47 -2.40
CA ALA A 537 -14.49 -26.55 -1.59
C ALA A 537 -14.23 -25.08 -2.01
N MET A 538 -12.99 -24.69 -2.21
CA MET A 538 -12.61 -23.34 -2.67
C MET A 538 -13.16 -23.04 -4.06
N ALA A 539 -13.07 -23.98 -5.00
CA ALA A 539 -13.63 -23.83 -6.35
C ALA A 539 -15.16 -23.66 -6.31
N THR A 540 -15.85 -24.41 -5.42
CA THR A 540 -17.30 -24.30 -5.25
C THR A 540 -17.69 -22.94 -4.67
N GLN A 541 -16.92 -22.40 -3.73
CA GLN A 541 -17.17 -21.10 -3.12
C GLN A 541 -16.93 -19.95 -4.08
N ALA A 542 -15.85 -20.00 -4.83
CA ALA A 542 -15.58 -19.02 -5.89
C ALA A 542 -16.70 -18.99 -6.96
N ALA A 543 -17.21 -20.16 -7.36
CA ALA A 543 -18.35 -20.25 -8.28
C ALA A 543 -19.63 -19.64 -7.70
N LYS A 544 -19.89 -19.81 -6.41
CA LYS A 544 -21.05 -19.21 -5.71
C LYS A 544 -20.92 -17.68 -5.65
N CYS A 545 -19.74 -17.17 -5.30
CA CYS A 545 -19.48 -15.73 -5.29
C CYS A 545 -19.66 -15.12 -6.69
N ALA A 546 -19.18 -15.79 -7.73
CA ALA A 546 -19.37 -15.36 -9.11
C ALA A 546 -20.86 -15.34 -9.52
N SER A 547 -21.64 -16.36 -9.11
CA SER A 547 -23.09 -16.41 -9.34
C SER A 547 -23.84 -15.30 -8.64
N ALA A 548 -23.53 -15.02 -7.36
CA ALA A 548 -24.11 -13.94 -6.60
C ALA A 548 -23.78 -12.57 -7.19
N ALA A 549 -22.56 -12.38 -7.68
CA ALA A 549 -22.13 -11.15 -8.34
C ALA A 549 -22.82 -10.95 -9.69
N ALA A 550 -22.99 -12.02 -10.46
CA ALA A 550 -23.73 -11.96 -11.74
C ALA A 550 -25.20 -11.60 -11.51
N GLN A 551 -25.83 -12.10 -10.44
CA GLN A 551 -27.19 -11.72 -10.07
C GLN A 551 -27.26 -10.27 -9.60
N ALA A 552 -26.30 -9.79 -8.78
CA ALA A 552 -26.22 -8.41 -8.35
C ALA A 552 -26.04 -7.45 -9.55
N ALA A 553 -25.26 -7.87 -10.57
CA ALA A 553 -25.10 -7.11 -11.80
C ALA A 553 -26.41 -6.99 -12.60
N GLN A 554 -27.27 -8.02 -12.60
CA GLN A 554 -28.62 -7.94 -13.18
C GLN A 554 -29.50 -6.93 -12.41
N ASP A 555 -29.30 -6.81 -11.10
CA ASP A 555 -29.94 -5.78 -10.27
C ASP A 555 -29.29 -4.39 -10.41
N GLY A 556 -28.31 -4.21 -11.32
CA GLY A 556 -27.60 -2.95 -11.57
C GLY A 556 -26.52 -2.60 -10.56
N ILE A 557 -26.09 -3.55 -9.73
CA ILE A 557 -25.05 -3.34 -8.70
C ILE A 557 -23.74 -3.96 -9.18
N ASP A 558 -22.74 -3.12 -9.43
CA ASP A 558 -21.35 -3.57 -9.59
C ASP A 558 -20.73 -3.77 -8.20
N VAL A 559 -20.57 -5.03 -7.80
CA VAL A 559 -20.09 -5.43 -6.46
C VAL A 559 -18.69 -4.89 -6.19
N VAL A 560 -17.80 -4.96 -7.17
CA VAL A 560 -16.39 -4.52 -7.00
C VAL A 560 -16.34 -3.00 -6.80
N GLN A 561 -17.07 -2.25 -7.61
CA GLN A 561 -17.14 -0.80 -7.48
C GLN A 561 -17.82 -0.36 -6.18
N ALA A 562 -18.95 -1.00 -5.85
CA ALA A 562 -19.67 -0.67 -4.62
C ALA A 562 -18.86 -1.02 -3.36
N ALA A 563 -18.10 -2.11 -3.38
CA ALA A 563 -17.19 -2.50 -2.29
C ALA A 563 -15.98 -1.57 -2.19
N SER A 564 -15.49 -1.03 -3.31
CA SER A 564 -14.27 -0.20 -3.35
C SER A 564 -14.37 1.14 -2.63
N VAL A 565 -15.58 1.60 -2.32
CA VAL A 565 -15.86 2.83 -1.57
C VAL A 565 -16.39 2.55 -0.15
N THR A 566 -16.21 1.33 0.33
CA THR A 566 -16.61 0.96 1.71
C THR A 566 -15.69 1.62 2.72
N PRO A 567 -16.18 2.12 3.87
CA PRO A 567 -15.36 2.59 4.98
C PRO A 567 -14.32 1.56 5.44
N LEU A 568 -13.11 2.01 5.81
CA LEU A 568 -11.98 1.15 6.15
C LEU A 568 -12.31 0.15 7.28
N ASP A 569 -12.94 0.63 8.36
CA ASP A 569 -13.36 -0.20 9.49
C ASP A 569 -14.33 -1.31 9.09
N HIS A 570 -15.33 -0.96 8.26
CA HIS A 570 -16.28 -1.93 7.71
C HIS A 570 -15.61 -2.94 6.76
N ALA A 571 -14.68 -2.49 5.92
CA ALA A 571 -13.96 -3.36 5.00
C ALA A 571 -13.08 -4.38 5.75
N VAL A 572 -12.34 -3.95 6.79
CA VAL A 572 -11.56 -4.83 7.67
C VAL A 572 -12.47 -5.81 8.40
N PHE A 573 -13.58 -5.34 8.97
CA PHE A 573 -14.57 -6.19 9.63
C PHE A 573 -15.12 -7.26 8.68
N ARG A 574 -15.46 -6.91 7.44
CA ARG A 574 -15.98 -7.87 6.45
C ARG A 574 -14.91 -8.85 5.98
N SER A 575 -13.67 -8.43 5.85
CA SER A 575 -12.54 -9.31 5.57
C SER A 575 -12.33 -10.34 6.68
N LEU A 576 -12.40 -9.92 7.95
CA LEU A 576 -12.32 -10.80 9.09
C LEU A 576 -13.49 -11.81 9.12
N LEU A 577 -14.73 -11.39 8.88
CA LEU A 577 -15.87 -12.29 8.80
C LEU A 577 -15.72 -13.30 7.66
N ALA A 578 -15.28 -12.87 6.48
CA ALA A 578 -15.10 -13.75 5.34
C ALA A 578 -14.06 -14.86 5.61
N SER A 579 -13.13 -14.66 6.55
CA SER A 579 -12.18 -15.69 6.97
C SER A 579 -12.86 -16.93 7.60
N THR A 580 -14.09 -16.78 8.08
CA THR A 580 -14.89 -17.92 8.60
C THR A 580 -15.48 -18.79 7.50
N GLY A 581 -15.43 -18.36 6.24
CA GLY A 581 -16.02 -19.00 5.08
C GLY A 581 -17.47 -18.61 4.83
N THR A 582 -18.02 -17.64 5.59
CA THR A 582 -19.41 -17.17 5.46
C THR A 582 -19.47 -15.64 5.49
N VAL A 583 -20.50 -15.05 4.89
CA VAL A 583 -20.70 -13.59 4.87
C VAL A 583 -21.22 -13.06 6.20
N ASP A 584 -22.03 -13.85 6.87
CA ASP A 584 -22.70 -13.50 8.12
C ASP A 584 -21.95 -13.96 9.39
N GLY A 585 -20.81 -14.66 9.22
CA GLY A 585 -20.01 -15.17 10.34
C GLY A 585 -20.60 -16.43 10.99
N SER A 586 -21.52 -17.13 10.32
CA SER A 586 -21.94 -18.45 10.77
C SER A 586 -20.76 -19.42 10.67
N PHE A 587 -20.42 -20.10 11.79
CA PHE A 587 -19.12 -20.74 11.93
C PHE A 587 -19.10 -22.14 11.32
N ALA A 588 -18.25 -22.34 10.31
CA ALA A 588 -17.70 -23.66 10.05
C ALA A 588 -16.78 -24.08 11.23
N HIS A 589 -16.59 -25.37 11.47
CA HIS A 589 -15.73 -25.88 12.55
C HIS A 589 -14.33 -25.21 12.49
N GLY A 590 -13.97 -24.46 13.55
CA GLY A 590 -12.71 -23.71 13.65
C GLY A 590 -12.74 -22.26 13.11
N GLY A 591 -13.81 -21.82 12.45
CA GLY A 591 -13.89 -20.47 11.89
C GLY A 591 -13.86 -19.35 12.94
N GLU A 592 -14.49 -19.58 14.10
CA GLU A 592 -14.46 -18.60 15.21
C GLU A 592 -13.07 -18.41 15.79
N GLU A 593 -12.33 -19.49 15.98
CA GLU A 593 -10.97 -19.42 16.50
C GLU A 593 -10.03 -18.72 15.49
N ARG A 594 -10.20 -18.99 14.20
CA ARG A 594 -9.52 -18.30 13.12
C ARG A 594 -9.81 -16.79 13.17
N LEU A 595 -11.08 -16.41 13.23
CA LEU A 595 -11.49 -15.00 13.31
C LEU A 595 -10.88 -14.31 14.54
N ARG A 596 -10.93 -14.95 15.73
CA ARG A 596 -10.30 -14.41 16.94
C ARG A 596 -8.79 -14.21 16.78
N ARG A 597 -8.10 -15.18 16.18
CA ARG A 597 -6.66 -15.09 15.94
C ARG A 597 -6.32 -13.96 14.97
N LEU A 598 -7.07 -13.83 13.87
CA LEU A 598 -6.86 -12.77 12.88
C LEU A 598 -7.24 -11.39 13.42
N ALA A 599 -8.32 -11.28 14.19
CA ALA A 599 -8.71 -10.03 14.83
C ALA A 599 -7.68 -9.54 15.86
N ASN A 600 -7.02 -10.47 16.57
CA ASN A 600 -5.94 -10.13 17.51
C ASN A 600 -4.61 -9.79 16.80
N ASN A 601 -4.51 -10.00 15.49
CA ASN A 601 -3.30 -9.81 14.70
C ASN A 601 -3.60 -8.96 13.45
N ILE A 602 -4.00 -7.71 13.62
CA ILE A 602 -4.16 -6.76 12.51
C ILE A 602 -2.82 -6.06 12.28
N VAL A 603 -2.33 -6.04 11.06
CA VAL A 603 -1.08 -5.38 10.67
C VAL A 603 -1.38 -4.27 9.68
N CYS A 604 -1.04 -3.03 10.04
CA CYS A 604 -1.14 -1.89 9.13
C CYS A 604 0.20 -1.65 8.43
N THR A 605 0.18 -1.63 7.10
CA THR A 605 1.33 -1.35 6.23
C THR A 605 0.99 -0.25 5.23
N GLY A 606 1.97 0.18 4.44
CA GLY A 606 1.80 1.27 3.47
C GLY A 606 2.15 2.65 4.00
N GLY A 607 2.22 3.63 3.10
CA GLY A 607 2.67 4.98 3.42
C GLY A 607 1.74 5.72 4.39
N ALA A 608 0.42 5.58 4.23
CA ALA A 608 -0.55 6.23 5.10
C ALA A 608 -0.75 5.52 6.45
N ALA A 609 -0.20 4.32 6.65
CA ALA A 609 -0.16 3.67 7.96
C ALA A 609 0.70 4.43 9.00
N ARG A 610 1.50 5.40 8.55
CA ARG A 610 2.27 6.31 9.43
C ARG A 610 1.42 7.35 10.15
N ILE A 611 0.13 7.51 9.81
CA ILE A 611 -0.75 8.52 10.43
C ILE A 611 -0.89 8.23 11.93
N PRO A 612 -0.50 9.19 12.80
CA PRO A 612 -0.62 9.00 14.23
C PRO A 612 -2.07 8.75 14.66
N GLY A 613 -2.30 7.70 15.44
CA GLY A 613 -3.63 7.35 15.93
C GLY A 613 -4.46 6.49 14.99
N LEU A 614 -3.95 6.10 13.80
CA LEU A 614 -4.67 5.23 12.89
C LEU A 614 -4.91 3.84 13.50
N SER A 615 -3.89 3.25 14.11
CA SER A 615 -3.98 1.93 14.72
C SER A 615 -5.04 1.91 15.82
N GLU A 616 -5.01 2.87 16.73
CA GLU A 616 -5.96 2.98 17.85
C GLU A 616 -7.39 3.26 17.37
N ALA A 617 -7.54 4.10 16.34
CA ALA A 617 -8.85 4.41 15.77
C ALA A 617 -9.45 3.18 15.07
N LEU A 618 -8.65 2.44 14.30
CA LEU A 618 -9.07 1.22 13.62
C LEU A 618 -9.43 0.12 14.62
N GLU A 619 -8.60 -0.10 15.63
CA GLU A 619 -8.80 -1.06 16.71
C GLU A 619 -10.13 -0.83 17.45
N ALA A 620 -10.38 0.43 17.84
CA ALA A 620 -11.62 0.80 18.53
C ALA A 620 -12.87 0.58 17.67
N ARG A 621 -12.82 0.97 16.38
CA ARG A 621 -13.94 0.86 15.45
C ARG A 621 -14.25 -0.59 15.06
N VAL A 622 -13.23 -1.38 14.73
CA VAL A 622 -13.40 -2.79 14.39
C VAL A 622 -13.89 -3.59 15.61
N SER A 623 -13.34 -3.31 16.81
CA SER A 623 -13.84 -3.93 18.05
C SER A 623 -15.30 -3.60 18.32
N MET A 624 -15.75 -2.38 18.04
CA MET A 624 -17.16 -1.99 18.17
C MET A 624 -18.05 -2.77 17.20
N LEU A 625 -17.64 -2.91 15.94
CA LEU A 625 -18.37 -3.67 14.91
C LEU A 625 -18.44 -5.17 15.27
N LEU A 626 -17.35 -5.73 15.78
CA LEU A 626 -17.33 -7.10 16.28
C LEU A 626 -18.27 -7.27 17.48
N ALA A 627 -18.25 -6.34 18.43
CA ALA A 627 -19.15 -6.38 19.59
C ALA A 627 -20.62 -6.28 19.18
N GLU A 628 -20.95 -5.42 18.22
CA GLU A 628 -22.31 -5.30 17.66
C GLU A 628 -22.75 -6.60 16.97
N HIS A 629 -21.86 -7.23 16.19
CA HIS A 629 -22.15 -8.48 15.51
C HIS A 629 -22.42 -9.65 16.46
N TYR A 630 -21.66 -9.72 17.57
CA TYR A 630 -21.83 -10.76 18.59
C TYR A 630 -22.88 -10.43 19.66
N ALA A 631 -23.53 -9.26 19.57
CA ALA A 631 -24.61 -8.92 20.49
C ALA A 631 -25.80 -9.88 20.27
N PRO A 632 -26.37 -10.49 21.35
CA PRO A 632 -27.49 -11.40 21.21
C PRO A 632 -28.69 -10.65 20.62
N ALA A 633 -29.26 -11.18 19.55
CA ALA A 633 -30.55 -10.74 19.04
C ALA A 633 -31.61 -10.99 20.14
N ASP A 634 -32.37 -9.95 20.52
CA ASP A 634 -33.49 -10.01 21.45
C ASP A 634 -33.20 -10.47 22.90
N GLY A 635 -32.31 -9.81 23.63
CA GLY A 635 -32.29 -9.83 25.10
C GLY A 635 -32.34 -11.21 25.78
N ALA A 636 -32.17 -12.32 25.05
CA ALA A 636 -32.14 -13.64 25.61
C ALA A 636 -30.89 -13.79 26.49
N PRO A 637 -31.01 -14.27 27.74
CA PRO A 637 -29.87 -14.57 28.59
C PRO A 637 -29.18 -15.85 28.10
N GLY A 638 -28.52 -15.76 26.94
CA GLY A 638 -27.57 -16.75 26.45
C GLY A 638 -26.22 -16.53 27.09
N ALA A 639 -25.41 -17.58 27.24
CA ALA A 639 -24.05 -17.47 27.75
C ALA A 639 -23.31 -16.35 27.06
N PRO A 640 -22.55 -15.50 27.79
CA PRO A 640 -21.79 -14.40 27.18
C PRO A 640 -20.73 -14.98 26.26
N THR A 641 -20.99 -15.05 24.96
CA THR A 641 -19.96 -15.22 23.96
C THR A 641 -19.16 -13.92 23.99
N THR A 642 -17.98 -13.95 24.58
CA THR A 642 -17.09 -12.79 24.59
C THR A 642 -16.72 -12.47 23.15
N ALA A 643 -17.19 -11.32 22.65
CA ALA A 643 -16.84 -10.84 21.32
C ALA A 643 -15.30 -10.79 21.18
N PRO A 644 -14.75 -11.19 20.03
CA PRO A 644 -13.33 -11.02 19.76
C PRO A 644 -12.98 -9.55 19.82
N GLN A 645 -11.82 -9.23 20.36
CA GLN A 645 -11.27 -7.88 20.37
C GLN A 645 -10.34 -7.71 19.19
N ALA A 646 -10.43 -6.61 18.48
CA ALA A 646 -9.45 -6.25 17.46
C ALA A 646 -8.20 -5.67 18.13
N VAL A 647 -7.02 -6.12 17.70
CA VAL A 647 -5.72 -5.60 18.16
C VAL A 647 -4.85 -5.34 16.94
N VAL A 648 -4.39 -4.10 16.81
CA VAL A 648 -3.45 -3.69 15.75
C VAL A 648 -2.02 -3.83 16.26
N ILE A 649 -1.27 -4.71 15.63
CA ILE A 649 0.12 -4.94 16.00
C ILE A 649 1.00 -3.83 15.43
N PRO A 650 1.76 -3.12 16.27
CA PRO A 650 2.66 -2.09 15.78
C PRO A 650 3.78 -2.71 14.92
N PRO A 651 4.24 -2.03 13.88
CA PRO A 651 5.37 -2.50 13.08
C PRO A 651 6.64 -2.61 13.93
N PRO A 652 7.62 -3.44 13.52
CA PRO A 652 8.91 -3.52 14.18
C PRO A 652 9.56 -2.13 14.34
N ARG A 653 10.15 -1.84 15.49
CA ARG A 653 10.62 -0.47 15.86
C ARG A 653 11.57 0.18 14.86
N ASN A 654 12.34 -0.63 14.14
CA ASN A 654 13.36 -0.16 13.21
C ASN A 654 12.91 -0.24 11.74
N LEU A 655 11.64 -0.55 11.49
CA LEU A 655 11.12 -0.74 10.14
C LEU A 655 9.95 0.21 9.89
N ASP A 656 10.06 0.95 8.80
CA ASP A 656 8.97 1.79 8.32
C ASP A 656 7.80 0.92 7.84
N PRO A 657 6.55 1.19 8.25
CA PRO A 657 5.38 0.47 7.75
C PRO A 657 5.31 0.39 6.23
N ALA A 658 5.72 1.44 5.52
CA ALA A 658 5.74 1.46 4.07
C ALA A 658 6.74 0.48 3.43
N SER A 659 7.73 0.02 4.17
CA SER A 659 8.76 -0.92 3.70
C SER A 659 8.59 -2.33 4.27
N LEU A 660 7.54 -2.56 5.08
CA LEU A 660 7.32 -3.82 5.78
C LEU A 660 7.19 -5.01 4.82
N ALA A 661 6.34 -4.88 3.81
CA ALA A 661 6.13 -5.92 2.81
C ALA A 661 7.40 -6.17 1.96
N TRP A 662 8.11 -5.10 1.56
CA TRP A 662 9.38 -5.22 0.86
C TRP A 662 10.41 -6.01 1.68
N LYS A 663 10.55 -5.69 2.97
CA LYS A 663 11.46 -6.40 3.87
C LYS A 663 11.07 -7.85 4.06
N GLY A 664 9.76 -8.14 4.16
CA GLY A 664 9.26 -9.51 4.22
C GLY A 664 9.66 -10.33 3.00
N LEU A 665 9.54 -9.77 1.79
CA LEU A 665 9.98 -10.46 0.57
C LEU A 665 11.51 -10.62 0.52
N ALA A 666 12.27 -9.63 1.00
CA ALA A 666 13.73 -9.74 1.13
C ALA A 666 14.12 -10.90 2.10
N VAL A 667 13.40 -11.07 3.21
CA VAL A 667 13.60 -12.20 4.13
C VAL A 667 13.24 -13.53 3.46
N MET A 668 12.10 -13.60 2.74
CA MET A 668 11.71 -14.80 2.00
C MET A 668 12.74 -15.20 0.95
N ALA A 669 13.42 -14.24 0.33
CA ALA A 669 14.46 -14.50 -0.66
C ALA A 669 15.60 -15.40 -0.14
N HIS A 670 15.82 -15.48 1.16
CA HIS A 670 16.84 -16.32 1.78
C HIS A 670 16.35 -17.75 2.12
N LEU A 671 15.05 -18.04 1.91
CA LEU A 671 14.50 -19.37 2.18
C LEU A 671 14.84 -20.36 1.06
N ASP A 672 15.24 -21.57 1.43
CA ASP A 672 15.54 -22.63 0.48
C ASP A 672 14.31 -23.03 -0.36
N ALA A 673 13.11 -22.97 0.22
CA ALA A 673 11.85 -23.25 -0.46
C ALA A 673 11.58 -22.35 -1.69
N MET A 674 12.21 -21.17 -1.73
CA MET A 674 12.06 -20.26 -2.87
C MET A 674 12.80 -20.76 -4.13
N GLN A 675 13.74 -21.68 -4.01
CA GLN A 675 14.54 -22.14 -5.16
C GLN A 675 13.68 -22.84 -6.21
N GLU A 676 12.62 -23.54 -5.80
CA GLU A 676 11.70 -24.25 -6.70
C GLU A 676 10.67 -23.33 -7.35
N LEU A 677 10.47 -22.13 -6.83
CA LEU A 677 9.45 -21.18 -7.25
C LEU A 677 9.93 -20.16 -8.28
N TRP A 678 11.19 -20.23 -8.71
CA TRP A 678 11.73 -19.34 -9.72
C TRP A 678 11.22 -19.68 -11.11
N ILE A 679 10.75 -18.67 -11.82
CA ILE A 679 10.38 -18.74 -13.25
C ILE A 679 11.59 -18.27 -14.03
N GLN A 680 12.26 -19.18 -14.71
CA GLN A 680 13.38 -18.84 -15.58
C GLN A 680 12.90 -18.12 -16.85
N ALA A 681 13.76 -17.31 -17.45
CA ALA A 681 13.43 -16.67 -18.73
C ALA A 681 13.06 -17.69 -19.80
N SER A 682 13.72 -18.88 -19.82
CA SER A 682 13.41 -20.00 -20.71
C SER A 682 12.03 -20.61 -20.46
N ASP A 683 11.60 -20.70 -19.19
CA ASP A 683 10.27 -21.21 -18.83
C ASP A 683 9.19 -20.25 -19.29
N TRP A 684 9.46 -18.93 -19.12
CA TRP A 684 8.57 -17.88 -19.62
C TRP A 684 8.41 -17.92 -21.13
N ASP A 685 9.47 -18.25 -21.86
CA ASP A 685 9.46 -18.37 -23.32
C ASP A 685 8.60 -19.52 -23.82
N THR A 686 8.55 -20.61 -23.05
CA THR A 686 7.83 -21.84 -23.43
C THR A 686 6.41 -21.90 -22.88
N LEU A 687 6.21 -21.46 -21.64
CA LEU A 687 4.94 -21.60 -20.91
C LEU A 687 4.19 -20.27 -20.75
N GLY A 688 4.88 -19.12 -20.92
CA GLY A 688 4.26 -17.81 -20.73
C GLY A 688 3.64 -17.66 -19.34
N TYR A 689 2.41 -17.17 -19.28
CA TYR A 689 1.67 -16.99 -18.03
C TYR A 689 1.41 -18.31 -17.26
N ARG A 690 1.39 -19.47 -17.94
CA ARG A 690 1.24 -20.79 -17.27
C ARG A 690 2.37 -21.04 -16.26
N ALA A 691 3.59 -20.54 -16.54
CA ALA A 691 4.71 -20.64 -15.61
C ALA A 691 4.40 -19.95 -14.26
N LEU A 692 3.65 -18.83 -14.27
CA LEU A 692 3.18 -18.17 -13.05
C LEU A 692 2.21 -19.06 -12.27
N LYS A 693 1.25 -19.70 -12.94
CA LYS A 693 0.31 -20.62 -12.27
C LYS A 693 1.00 -21.80 -11.60
N GLU A 694 2.04 -22.35 -12.24
CA GLU A 694 2.77 -23.51 -11.70
C GLU A 694 3.72 -23.15 -10.56
N LYS A 695 4.31 -21.95 -10.61
CA LYS A 695 5.36 -21.51 -9.65
C LYS A 695 4.86 -20.56 -8.57
N SER A 696 3.63 -20.02 -8.69
CA SER A 696 3.07 -19.10 -7.69
C SER A 696 1.96 -19.76 -6.89
N LEU A 697 2.10 -19.77 -5.57
CA LEU A 697 1.15 -20.42 -4.65
C LEU A 697 -0.17 -19.66 -4.46
N PHE A 698 -0.30 -18.46 -5.01
CA PHE A 698 -1.44 -17.57 -4.79
C PHE A 698 -2.32 -17.36 -6.05
N LEU A 699 -1.94 -17.92 -7.19
CA LEU A 699 -2.65 -17.81 -8.47
C LEU A 699 -3.70 -18.91 -8.67
#